data_94d4aa0dc52b784680e11756ddc58a39
#
_entry.id   94d4aa0dc52b784680e11756ddc58a39
#
_cell.length_a   1.000
_cell.length_b   1.000
_cell.length_c   1.000
_cell.angle_alpha   90.00
_cell.angle_beta   90.00
_cell.angle_gamma   90.00
#
_symmetry.space_group_name_H-M   'P 1'
#
loop_
_entity.id
_entity.type
_entity.pdbx_description
1 polymer ?
#
loop_
_entity_poly.entity_id
_entity_poly.type
_entity_poly.pdbx_seq_one_letter_code
_entity_poly.pdbx_strand_id
1 'polypeptide(L)'
;MMLEKLNPEQRAAVTLEPQHALVLAGAGSGKTRVLTTRMAWLIQTGQASPFGLLAVTFTNKAAREMLARMSAILPIDTRGLWIGTFHGLCNRMLRAHHRDAGLPQSFQILDVTDQLAAIKRLMKANGVDDEKYPPRDVQRFINGAKEEGLRPADVEAYDAHRRRLIEIYQLYEAQCLREGVVDFAELLLRAYELLSRNAPVREHYQRRFRHILVDEFQDTNTLQYKWLRLLAGGGAAIFAVGDDDQSIYAFRGANVGNMADFERDYARGTVIRLEQNYRSFGHILDSANALIGHNTGRLGKNLWTEQGDGEPVRVIEQPSDGMEAQWIVDEIRSLIREGSLRREIAVLYRSNAQSRVLEHAIFSAGIPYKVYGGLRFFERQEIKHALAYLRLMANPHDDTSWMRVVNFPPRGLGARPLEQLGDAARAPDTRLSAAGALVPGKGGSNLAQFAQLIHRLIEETRDLPLPEMVEHMLEASGLNAHYKAEREGAERLENLSELVTAAAVFASEENYDGMPAGVVPEQDTASTLTAGVVDAPGVASDGLTPLAAFLSHAALEAGDNQAQQGQDAVQLMTVHAAKGLEFDAVFITGLEEGLFPHENSVLEASGLEEERRLMYVAITRARQRLYISLAQSRMLHGQTRYAMRSRFLEEIPEQHLKWLSPKAGLAQVGGTGAGWGGGNRGDAFGRKPTNTIAPRQARSVTTGVTVGDKQYRVGQGVHHARFGEGTIIGLSGAGQDAQAEIQFRDVGAKTLALGIAKLDIVQG
;
A
#
# COMPACT_ATOMS: atom_id res chain seq x y z
N MET A 1 18.01 -24.07 -32.55
CA MET A 1 18.46 -23.17 -31.46
C MET A 1 17.35 -22.54 -30.65
N MET A 2 16.32 -21.91 -31.25
CA MET A 2 15.26 -21.19 -30.50
C MET A 2 14.37 -22.11 -29.66
N LEU A 3 13.98 -23.28 -30.18
CA LEU A 3 13.11 -24.25 -29.54
C LEU A 3 13.85 -25.23 -28.60
N GLU A 4 15.16 -25.38 -28.70
CA GLU A 4 15.95 -26.32 -27.92
C GLU A 4 16.01 -26.02 -26.43
N LYS A 5 15.87 -24.75 -26.09
CA LYS A 5 15.89 -24.27 -24.69
C LYS A 5 14.52 -24.29 -24.00
N LEU A 6 13.49 -24.79 -24.66
CA LEU A 6 12.11 -24.88 -24.13
C LEU A 6 11.86 -26.29 -23.60
N ASN A 7 11.14 -26.37 -22.49
CA ASN A 7 10.59 -27.64 -22.02
C ASN A 7 9.48 -28.15 -22.97
N PRO A 8 8.99 -29.39 -22.83
CA PRO A 8 7.97 -29.94 -23.71
C PRO A 8 6.70 -29.12 -23.81
N GLU A 9 6.19 -28.63 -22.67
CA GLU A 9 4.94 -27.85 -22.57
C GLU A 9 5.13 -26.46 -23.18
N GLN A 10 6.23 -25.79 -22.91
CA GLN A 10 6.59 -24.50 -23.53
C GLN A 10 6.74 -24.67 -25.04
N ARG A 11 7.38 -25.75 -25.49
CA ARG A 11 7.54 -26.04 -26.92
C ARG A 11 6.19 -26.30 -27.59
N ALA A 12 5.31 -27.10 -26.95
CA ALA A 12 3.97 -27.34 -27.45
C ALA A 12 3.18 -26.02 -27.58
N ALA A 13 3.28 -25.12 -26.58
CA ALA A 13 2.63 -23.82 -26.62
C ALA A 13 3.20 -22.93 -27.76
N VAL A 14 4.51 -22.90 -27.95
CA VAL A 14 5.16 -22.09 -28.99
C VAL A 14 4.83 -22.58 -30.39
N THR A 15 4.79 -23.91 -30.61
CA THR A 15 4.59 -24.50 -31.94
C THR A 15 3.14 -24.87 -32.24
N LEU A 16 2.21 -24.52 -31.35
CA LEU A 16 0.77 -24.77 -31.56
C LEU A 16 0.32 -24.15 -32.88
N GLU A 17 -0.46 -24.92 -33.67
CA GLU A 17 -1.08 -24.41 -34.89
C GLU A 17 -1.97 -23.18 -34.62
N PRO A 18 -2.27 -22.35 -35.65
CA PRO A 18 -3.12 -21.18 -35.50
C PRO A 18 -4.54 -21.53 -35.05
N GLN A 19 -4.76 -21.51 -33.73
CA GLN A 19 -6.05 -21.73 -33.08
C GLN A 19 -6.11 -20.95 -31.77
N HIS A 20 -7.32 -20.78 -31.24
CA HIS A 20 -7.47 -20.21 -29.91
C HIS A 20 -6.84 -21.14 -28.86
N ALA A 21 -6.08 -20.56 -27.93
CA ALA A 21 -5.48 -21.31 -26.84
C ALA A 21 -5.37 -20.48 -25.57
N LEU A 22 -5.58 -21.13 -24.44
CA LEU A 22 -5.31 -20.59 -23.12
C LEU A 22 -4.07 -21.26 -22.54
N VAL A 23 -3.05 -20.48 -22.22
CA VAL A 23 -1.85 -20.93 -21.55
C VAL A 23 -1.94 -20.53 -20.09
N LEU A 24 -2.25 -21.47 -19.22
CA LEU A 24 -2.21 -21.30 -17.77
C LEU A 24 -0.76 -21.44 -17.31
N ALA A 25 -0.12 -20.30 -17.11
CA ALA A 25 1.31 -20.25 -16.87
C ALA A 25 1.56 -19.72 -15.45
N GLY A 26 1.95 -20.59 -14.54
CA GLY A 26 2.24 -20.22 -13.17
C GLY A 26 3.38 -19.22 -12.99
N ALA A 27 3.57 -18.74 -11.77
CA ALA A 27 4.69 -17.88 -11.45
C ALA A 27 6.03 -18.54 -11.84
N GLY A 28 6.95 -17.78 -12.44
CA GLY A 28 8.28 -18.30 -12.80
C GLY A 28 8.33 -19.37 -13.90
N SER A 29 7.22 -19.69 -14.58
CA SER A 29 7.15 -20.71 -15.64
C SER A 29 7.59 -20.23 -17.02
N GLY A 30 7.98 -18.96 -17.16
CA GLY A 30 8.49 -18.39 -18.41
C GLY A 30 7.40 -17.85 -19.36
N LYS A 31 6.27 -17.33 -18.85
CA LYS A 31 5.18 -16.69 -19.62
C LYS A 31 5.67 -15.84 -20.78
N THR A 32 6.42 -14.79 -20.45
CA THR A 32 6.94 -13.82 -21.46
C THR A 32 7.89 -14.46 -22.44
N ARG A 33 8.66 -15.49 -22.03
CA ARG A 33 9.54 -16.25 -22.91
C ARG A 33 8.72 -17.03 -23.94
N VAL A 34 7.67 -17.71 -23.53
CA VAL A 34 6.76 -18.45 -24.42
C VAL A 34 6.12 -17.50 -25.43
N LEU A 35 5.58 -16.36 -24.98
CA LEU A 35 4.97 -15.35 -25.84
C LEU A 35 5.95 -14.82 -26.89
N THR A 36 7.11 -14.35 -26.48
CA THR A 36 8.10 -13.76 -27.41
C THR A 36 8.67 -14.81 -28.35
N THR A 37 8.90 -16.05 -27.87
CA THR A 37 9.36 -17.14 -28.72
C THR A 37 8.30 -17.57 -29.73
N ARG A 38 7.01 -17.61 -29.35
CA ARG A 38 5.91 -17.88 -30.28
C ARG A 38 5.81 -16.82 -31.38
N MET A 39 5.86 -15.53 -31.04
CA MET A 39 5.87 -14.46 -32.03
C MET A 39 7.02 -14.65 -33.05
N ALA A 40 8.23 -14.91 -32.53
CA ALA A 40 9.40 -15.12 -33.37
C ALA A 40 9.25 -16.37 -34.26
N TRP A 41 8.70 -17.46 -33.72
CA TRP A 41 8.47 -18.71 -34.43
C TRP A 41 7.44 -18.52 -35.57
N LEU A 42 6.32 -17.84 -35.31
CA LEU A 42 5.30 -17.55 -36.33
C LEU A 42 5.87 -16.74 -37.50
N ILE A 43 6.76 -15.78 -37.22
CA ILE A 43 7.42 -14.97 -38.26
C ILE A 43 8.44 -15.82 -39.02
N GLN A 44 9.31 -16.57 -38.34
CA GLN A 44 10.36 -17.36 -38.99
C GLN A 44 9.81 -18.49 -39.86
N THR A 45 8.69 -19.07 -39.46
CA THR A 45 8.01 -20.13 -40.23
C THR A 45 7.13 -19.61 -41.34
N GLY A 46 7.03 -18.28 -41.49
CA GLY A 46 6.20 -17.65 -42.53
C GLY A 46 4.70 -17.72 -42.25
N GLN A 47 4.29 -18.15 -41.06
CA GLN A 47 2.85 -18.24 -40.69
C GLN A 47 2.24 -16.85 -40.40
N ALA A 48 3.08 -15.90 -40.02
CA ALA A 48 2.65 -14.51 -39.82
C ALA A 48 3.69 -13.53 -40.35
N SER A 49 3.22 -12.44 -40.97
CA SER A 49 4.08 -11.30 -41.18
C SER A 49 4.29 -10.53 -39.89
N PRO A 50 5.42 -9.83 -39.69
CA PRO A 50 5.63 -9.00 -38.50
C PRO A 50 4.47 -8.02 -38.21
N PHE A 51 3.84 -7.48 -39.26
CA PHE A 51 2.72 -6.54 -39.17
C PHE A 51 1.36 -7.20 -38.97
N GLY A 52 1.26 -8.51 -39.11
CA GLY A 52 0.07 -9.32 -38.94
C GLY A 52 -0.13 -9.85 -37.52
N LEU A 53 0.82 -9.55 -36.62
CA LEU A 53 0.77 -9.90 -35.20
C LEU A 53 0.25 -8.73 -34.38
N LEU A 54 -0.63 -9.04 -33.43
CA LEU A 54 -1.03 -8.14 -32.36
C LEU A 54 -0.59 -8.75 -31.02
N ALA A 55 0.25 -8.06 -30.24
CA ALA A 55 0.63 -8.49 -28.90
C ALA A 55 0.25 -7.43 -27.86
N VAL A 56 -0.53 -7.85 -26.88
CA VAL A 56 -1.12 -6.97 -25.87
C VAL A 56 -0.58 -7.34 -24.51
N THR A 57 -0.15 -6.34 -23.73
CA THR A 57 0.31 -6.49 -22.36
C THR A 57 -0.27 -5.41 -21.46
N PHE A 58 -0.05 -5.52 -20.15
CA PHE A 58 -0.64 -4.61 -19.17
C PHE A 58 0.18 -3.34 -18.91
N THR A 59 1.51 -3.40 -19.09
CA THR A 59 2.41 -2.28 -18.76
C THR A 59 3.31 -1.90 -19.92
N ASN A 60 3.64 -0.61 -20.02
CA ASN A 60 4.61 -0.11 -21.01
C ASN A 60 6.02 -0.71 -20.80
N LYS A 61 6.38 -1.11 -19.57
CA LYS A 61 7.63 -1.81 -19.28
C LYS A 61 7.64 -3.18 -19.94
N ALA A 62 6.58 -3.97 -19.77
CA ALA A 62 6.45 -5.29 -20.39
C ALA A 62 6.45 -5.21 -21.92
N ALA A 63 5.75 -4.22 -22.50
CA ALA A 63 5.76 -4.00 -23.93
C ALA A 63 7.17 -3.69 -24.47
N ARG A 64 7.94 -2.83 -23.79
CA ARG A 64 9.33 -2.54 -24.16
C ARG A 64 10.23 -3.76 -24.02
N GLU A 65 10.05 -4.56 -22.99
CA GLU A 65 10.80 -5.80 -22.80
C GLU A 65 10.49 -6.84 -23.91
N MET A 66 9.22 -6.99 -24.29
CA MET A 66 8.84 -7.84 -25.43
C MET A 66 9.52 -7.38 -26.73
N LEU A 67 9.48 -6.07 -27.00
CA LEU A 67 10.16 -5.51 -28.19
C LEU A 67 11.66 -5.76 -28.16
N ALA A 68 12.32 -5.54 -27.03
CA ALA A 68 13.75 -5.79 -26.87
C ALA A 68 14.11 -7.29 -27.09
N ARG A 69 13.29 -8.20 -26.54
CA ARG A 69 13.47 -9.65 -26.75
C ARG A 69 13.25 -10.05 -28.22
N MET A 70 12.25 -9.45 -28.88
CA MET A 70 12.00 -9.70 -30.29
C MET A 70 13.18 -9.25 -31.15
N SER A 71 13.74 -8.04 -30.91
CA SER A 71 14.92 -7.55 -31.62
C SER A 71 16.17 -8.42 -31.40
N ALA A 72 16.28 -9.06 -30.22
CA ALA A 72 17.38 -9.97 -29.93
C ALA A 72 17.25 -11.35 -30.62
N ILE A 73 16.00 -11.77 -30.90
CA ILE A 73 15.73 -13.08 -31.54
C ILE A 73 15.71 -12.95 -33.07
N LEU A 74 15.16 -11.85 -33.58
CA LEU A 74 14.94 -11.62 -35.02
C LEU A 74 15.61 -10.33 -35.50
N PRO A 75 16.35 -10.35 -36.62
CA PRO A 75 16.91 -9.13 -37.21
C PRO A 75 15.85 -8.37 -38.01
N ILE A 76 14.79 -7.89 -37.35
CA ILE A 76 13.69 -7.15 -37.96
C ILE A 76 13.55 -5.76 -37.35
N ASP A 77 13.02 -4.81 -38.13
CA ASP A 77 12.61 -3.51 -37.59
C ASP A 77 11.34 -3.66 -36.75
N THR A 78 11.44 -3.32 -35.49
CA THR A 78 10.34 -3.46 -34.52
C THR A 78 9.41 -2.25 -34.48
N ARG A 79 9.74 -1.12 -35.15
CA ARG A 79 8.98 0.14 -35.10
C ARG A 79 7.56 0.05 -35.65
N GLY A 80 7.29 -0.89 -36.54
CA GLY A 80 5.95 -1.11 -37.11
C GLY A 80 5.09 -2.13 -36.42
N LEU A 81 5.65 -2.88 -35.45
CA LEU A 81 4.93 -3.94 -34.74
C LEU A 81 3.78 -3.38 -33.89
N TRP A 82 2.72 -4.19 -33.78
CA TRP A 82 1.58 -3.90 -32.91
C TRP A 82 1.77 -4.61 -31.57
N ILE A 83 2.78 -4.17 -30.81
CA ILE A 83 3.10 -4.63 -29.46
C ILE A 83 2.93 -3.43 -28.52
N GLY A 84 2.05 -3.54 -27.52
CA GLY A 84 1.76 -2.43 -26.62
C GLY A 84 0.75 -2.77 -25.54
N THR A 85 0.40 -1.75 -24.75
CA THR A 85 -0.71 -1.85 -23.79
C THR A 85 -2.06 -1.68 -24.49
N PHE A 86 -3.15 -2.16 -23.89
CA PHE A 86 -4.50 -1.94 -24.42
C PHE A 86 -4.75 -0.48 -24.80
N HIS A 87 -4.52 0.45 -23.87
CA HIS A 87 -4.73 1.88 -24.12
C HIS A 87 -3.82 2.44 -25.22
N GLY A 88 -2.56 2.01 -25.27
CA GLY A 88 -1.61 2.44 -26.31
C GLY A 88 -2.04 1.98 -27.70
N LEU A 89 -2.51 0.73 -27.82
CA LEU A 89 -2.98 0.16 -29.09
C LEU A 89 -4.32 0.77 -29.52
N CYS A 90 -5.26 0.98 -28.58
CA CYS A 90 -6.51 1.69 -28.82
C CYS A 90 -6.26 3.14 -29.28
N ASN A 91 -5.35 3.87 -28.62
CA ASN A 91 -4.96 5.21 -29.06
C ASN A 91 -4.40 5.19 -30.49
N ARG A 92 -3.51 4.25 -30.83
CA ARG A 92 -2.96 4.09 -32.20
C ARG A 92 -4.07 3.84 -33.21
N MET A 93 -5.06 2.99 -32.88
CA MET A 93 -6.22 2.70 -33.72
C MET A 93 -7.09 3.95 -33.93
N LEU A 94 -7.41 4.65 -32.84
CA LEU A 94 -8.23 5.88 -32.89
C LEU A 94 -7.55 7.01 -33.68
N ARG A 95 -6.21 7.15 -33.58
CA ARG A 95 -5.45 8.12 -34.40
C ARG A 95 -5.56 7.83 -35.89
N ALA A 96 -5.47 6.54 -36.27
CA ALA A 96 -5.59 6.11 -37.67
C ALA A 96 -7.01 6.31 -38.24
N HIS A 97 -8.03 6.15 -37.40
CA HIS A 97 -9.45 6.21 -37.77
C HIS A 97 -10.22 7.32 -37.03
N HIS A 98 -9.56 8.46 -36.80
CA HIS A 98 -10.12 9.51 -35.96
C HIS A 98 -11.49 10.02 -36.47
N ARG A 99 -11.68 10.10 -37.81
CA ARG A 99 -12.94 10.53 -38.44
C ARG A 99 -14.06 9.54 -38.16
N ASP A 100 -13.81 8.25 -38.37
CA ASP A 100 -14.78 7.20 -38.12
C ASP A 100 -15.14 7.08 -36.64
N ALA A 101 -14.18 7.42 -35.77
CA ALA A 101 -14.37 7.47 -34.32
C ALA A 101 -15.04 8.78 -33.84
N GLY A 102 -15.32 9.74 -34.74
CA GLY A 102 -15.88 11.04 -34.35
C GLY A 102 -14.95 11.91 -33.54
N LEU A 103 -13.63 11.78 -33.72
CA LEU A 103 -12.60 12.53 -33.00
C LEU A 103 -11.85 13.48 -33.95
N PRO A 104 -11.37 14.64 -33.45
CA PRO A 104 -10.42 15.46 -34.23
C PRO A 104 -9.09 14.71 -34.36
N GLN A 105 -8.34 14.97 -35.42
CA GLN A 105 -7.05 14.30 -35.65
C GLN A 105 -6.06 14.51 -34.49
N SER A 106 -6.09 15.68 -33.86
CA SER A 106 -5.20 16.09 -32.77
C SER A 106 -5.85 16.01 -31.41
N PHE A 107 -6.79 15.07 -31.18
CA PHE A 107 -7.42 14.93 -29.88
C PHE A 107 -6.39 14.76 -28.76
N GLN A 108 -6.65 15.32 -27.59
CA GLN A 108 -5.77 15.22 -26.43
C GLN A 108 -6.29 14.18 -25.44
N ILE A 109 -5.38 13.57 -24.68
CA ILE A 109 -5.71 12.58 -23.65
C ILE A 109 -5.60 13.26 -22.30
N LEU A 110 -6.71 13.28 -21.57
CA LEU A 110 -6.75 13.75 -20.19
C LEU A 110 -6.17 12.69 -19.26
N ASP A 111 -5.25 13.08 -18.41
CA ASP A 111 -4.86 12.25 -17.27
C ASP A 111 -5.96 12.30 -16.19
N VAL A 112 -5.78 11.51 -15.12
CA VAL A 112 -6.75 11.40 -13.99
C VAL A 112 -6.98 12.75 -13.33
N THR A 113 -5.95 13.59 -13.22
CA THR A 113 -6.00 14.91 -12.58
C THR A 113 -6.71 15.92 -13.47
N ASP A 114 -6.38 15.91 -14.77
CA ASP A 114 -7.00 16.77 -15.78
C ASP A 114 -8.49 16.41 -15.95
N GLN A 115 -8.83 15.12 -15.97
CA GLN A 115 -10.20 14.64 -15.99
C GLN A 115 -10.99 15.17 -14.77
N LEU A 116 -10.44 15.05 -13.56
CA LEU A 116 -11.07 15.55 -12.35
C LEU A 116 -11.26 17.08 -12.39
N ALA A 117 -10.27 17.81 -12.90
CA ALA A 117 -10.36 19.26 -13.07
C ALA A 117 -11.46 19.65 -14.08
N ALA A 118 -11.59 18.91 -15.20
CA ALA A 118 -12.65 19.10 -16.16
C ALA A 118 -14.05 18.85 -15.54
N ILE A 119 -14.21 17.76 -14.79
CA ILE A 119 -15.46 17.44 -14.08
C ILE A 119 -15.80 18.54 -13.08
N LYS A 120 -14.88 19.03 -12.27
CA LYS A 120 -15.11 20.14 -11.32
C LYS A 120 -15.59 21.42 -12.04
N ARG A 121 -14.93 21.80 -13.14
CA ARG A 121 -15.34 22.95 -13.93
C ARG A 121 -16.75 22.79 -14.50
N LEU A 122 -17.06 21.61 -15.04
CA LEU A 122 -18.38 21.26 -15.57
C LEU A 122 -19.46 21.35 -14.50
N MET A 123 -19.25 20.74 -13.35
CA MET A 123 -20.21 20.73 -12.24
C MET A 123 -20.51 22.15 -11.76
N LYS A 124 -19.45 22.96 -11.57
CA LYS A 124 -19.59 24.38 -11.20
C LYS A 124 -20.39 25.19 -12.22
N ALA A 125 -20.11 25.00 -13.52
CA ALA A 125 -20.80 25.69 -14.62
C ALA A 125 -22.28 25.31 -14.71
N ASN A 126 -22.67 24.10 -14.30
CA ASN A 126 -24.06 23.61 -14.33
C ASN A 126 -24.76 23.64 -12.97
N GLY A 127 -24.20 24.33 -11.97
CA GLY A 127 -24.82 24.51 -10.65
C GLY A 127 -25.02 23.19 -9.91
N VAL A 128 -24.14 22.21 -10.14
CA VAL A 128 -24.17 20.93 -9.43
C VAL A 128 -23.50 21.11 -8.07
N ASP A 129 -24.20 20.69 -7.02
CA ASP A 129 -23.72 20.70 -5.64
C ASP A 129 -22.63 19.65 -5.47
N ASP A 130 -21.40 20.09 -5.16
CA ASP A 130 -20.22 19.26 -5.01
C ASP A 130 -20.11 18.56 -3.65
N GLU A 131 -20.87 19.00 -2.64
CA GLU A 131 -21.03 18.28 -1.37
C GLU A 131 -21.94 17.06 -1.55
N LYS A 132 -23.03 17.22 -2.32
CA LYS A 132 -23.97 16.14 -2.60
C LYS A 132 -23.46 15.15 -3.65
N TYR A 133 -22.69 15.64 -4.62
CA TYR A 133 -22.07 14.87 -5.70
C TYR A 133 -20.55 15.13 -5.74
N PRO A 134 -19.76 14.52 -4.86
CA PRO A 134 -18.32 14.74 -4.82
C PRO A 134 -17.70 14.51 -6.20
N PRO A 135 -16.90 15.43 -6.76
CA PRO A 135 -16.35 15.30 -8.12
C PRO A 135 -15.58 14.01 -8.39
N ARG A 136 -14.95 13.46 -7.35
CA ARG A 136 -14.25 12.16 -7.45
C ARG A 136 -15.18 10.98 -7.57
N ASP A 137 -16.34 11.03 -6.92
CA ASP A 137 -17.35 9.97 -7.04
C ASP A 137 -18.02 10.03 -8.41
N VAL A 138 -18.25 11.25 -8.93
CA VAL A 138 -18.67 11.45 -10.32
C VAL A 138 -17.64 10.88 -11.30
N GLN A 139 -16.35 11.16 -11.11
CA GLN A 139 -15.27 10.61 -11.93
C GLN A 139 -15.27 9.07 -11.88
N ARG A 140 -15.40 8.49 -10.69
CA ARG A 140 -15.46 7.03 -10.50
C ARG A 140 -16.65 6.42 -11.22
N PHE A 141 -17.83 7.06 -11.10
CA PHE A 141 -19.04 6.62 -11.78
C PHE A 141 -18.87 6.63 -13.30
N ILE A 142 -18.33 7.73 -13.87
CA ILE A 142 -18.10 7.86 -15.31
C ILE A 142 -17.11 6.80 -15.80
N ASN A 143 -15.98 6.62 -15.12
CA ASN A 143 -14.97 5.65 -15.51
C ASN A 143 -15.49 4.22 -15.41
N GLY A 144 -16.20 3.88 -14.33
CA GLY A 144 -16.81 2.56 -14.14
C GLY A 144 -17.82 2.23 -15.24
N ALA A 145 -18.73 3.17 -15.57
CA ALA A 145 -19.68 2.99 -16.66
C ALA A 145 -18.96 2.76 -18.01
N LYS A 146 -17.92 3.54 -18.31
CA LYS A 146 -17.14 3.36 -19.55
C LYS A 146 -16.40 2.01 -19.59
N GLU A 147 -15.84 1.56 -18.46
CA GLU A 147 -15.14 0.28 -18.34
C GLU A 147 -16.09 -0.93 -18.49
N GLU A 148 -17.37 -0.76 -18.19
CA GLU A 148 -18.43 -1.73 -18.48
C GLU A 148 -18.92 -1.68 -19.95
N GLY A 149 -18.52 -0.64 -20.68
CA GLY A 149 -18.93 -0.42 -22.07
C GLY A 149 -20.23 0.36 -22.22
N LEU A 150 -20.65 1.10 -21.16
CA LEU A 150 -21.93 1.80 -21.12
C LEU A 150 -21.75 3.31 -21.41
N ARG A 151 -22.60 3.80 -22.31
CA ARG A 151 -22.82 5.23 -22.50
C ARG A 151 -23.89 5.75 -21.52
N PRO A 152 -24.01 7.07 -21.32
CA PRO A 152 -25.04 7.61 -20.41
C PRO A 152 -26.45 7.08 -20.67
N ALA A 153 -26.81 6.85 -21.94
CA ALA A 153 -28.12 6.32 -22.32
C ALA A 153 -28.34 4.84 -21.95
N ASP A 154 -27.26 4.09 -21.75
CA ASP A 154 -27.28 2.65 -21.48
C ASP A 154 -27.20 2.35 -19.97
N VAL A 155 -26.97 3.38 -19.13
CA VAL A 155 -26.86 3.22 -17.68
C VAL A 155 -28.25 3.22 -17.05
N GLU A 156 -28.59 2.17 -16.30
CA GLU A 156 -29.85 2.09 -15.59
C GLU A 156 -29.97 3.10 -14.43
N ALA A 157 -31.09 3.82 -14.38
CA ALA A 157 -31.40 4.85 -13.41
C ALA A 157 -32.45 4.35 -12.40
N TYR A 158 -32.03 3.66 -11.35
CA TYR A 158 -32.96 3.09 -10.35
C TYR A 158 -33.31 4.07 -9.22
N ASP A 159 -32.60 5.18 -9.05
CA ASP A 159 -32.89 6.23 -8.06
C ASP A 159 -32.61 7.64 -8.60
N ALA A 160 -32.99 8.65 -7.83
CA ALA A 160 -32.82 10.07 -8.20
C ALA A 160 -31.33 10.49 -8.18
N HIS A 161 -30.51 9.94 -7.28
CA HIS A 161 -29.09 10.22 -7.18
C HIS A 161 -28.34 9.73 -8.43
N ARG A 162 -28.59 8.49 -8.81
CA ARG A 162 -27.96 7.87 -10.00
C ARG A 162 -28.44 8.55 -11.30
N ARG A 163 -29.73 8.95 -11.35
CA ARG A 163 -30.24 9.72 -12.51
C ARG A 163 -29.45 11.03 -12.70
N ARG A 164 -29.14 11.72 -11.60
CA ARG A 164 -28.34 12.95 -11.65
C ARG A 164 -26.90 12.67 -12.07
N LEU A 165 -26.28 11.58 -11.61
CA LEU A 165 -24.95 11.15 -12.07
C LEU A 165 -24.93 10.88 -13.58
N ILE A 166 -25.97 10.27 -14.13
CA ILE A 166 -26.11 10.03 -15.57
C ILE A 166 -26.20 11.37 -16.34
N GLU A 167 -26.96 12.34 -15.85
CA GLU A 167 -27.04 13.67 -16.46
C GLU A 167 -25.65 14.36 -16.47
N ILE A 168 -24.90 14.27 -15.37
CA ILE A 168 -23.55 14.82 -15.29
C ILE A 168 -22.62 14.10 -16.28
N TYR A 169 -22.75 12.78 -16.41
CA TYR A 169 -21.99 12.01 -17.39
C TYR A 169 -22.32 12.45 -18.83
N GLN A 170 -23.57 12.68 -19.17
CA GLN A 170 -23.97 13.22 -20.49
C GLN A 170 -23.33 14.59 -20.77
N LEU A 171 -23.36 15.49 -19.78
CA LEU A 171 -22.74 16.81 -19.89
C LEU A 171 -21.21 16.70 -20.07
N TYR A 172 -20.56 15.77 -19.35
CA TYR A 172 -19.14 15.53 -19.43
C TYR A 172 -18.74 15.02 -20.81
N GLU A 173 -19.45 14.05 -21.38
CA GLU A 173 -19.19 13.56 -22.76
C GLU A 173 -19.35 14.67 -23.81
N ALA A 174 -20.42 15.45 -23.69
CA ALA A 174 -20.65 16.56 -24.60
C ALA A 174 -19.55 17.63 -24.53
N GLN A 175 -19.00 17.88 -23.34
CA GLN A 175 -17.88 18.80 -23.17
C GLN A 175 -16.58 18.23 -23.73
N CYS A 176 -16.23 16.98 -23.42
CA CYS A 176 -15.05 16.34 -23.97
C CYS A 176 -15.05 16.34 -25.51
N LEU A 177 -16.21 16.07 -26.12
CA LEU A 177 -16.36 16.13 -27.56
C LEU A 177 -16.11 17.54 -28.12
N ARG A 178 -16.66 18.58 -27.46
CA ARG A 178 -16.45 19.99 -27.89
C ARG A 178 -14.99 20.42 -27.75
N GLU A 179 -14.31 19.98 -26.69
CA GLU A 179 -12.91 20.31 -26.42
C GLU A 179 -11.93 19.44 -27.23
N GLY A 180 -12.40 18.38 -27.86
CA GLY A 180 -11.56 17.45 -28.60
C GLY A 180 -10.63 16.65 -27.71
N VAL A 181 -11.10 16.29 -26.49
CA VAL A 181 -10.33 15.54 -25.49
C VAL A 181 -10.98 14.21 -25.19
N VAL A 182 -10.18 13.25 -24.75
CA VAL A 182 -10.62 11.91 -24.31
C VAL A 182 -9.93 11.55 -22.99
N ASP A 183 -10.62 10.86 -22.11
CA ASP A 183 -10.00 10.24 -20.92
C ASP A 183 -9.48 8.83 -21.23
N PHE A 184 -8.77 8.21 -20.26
CA PHE A 184 -8.23 6.86 -20.47
C PHE A 184 -9.31 5.80 -20.71
N ALA A 185 -10.42 5.84 -19.98
CA ALA A 185 -11.52 4.89 -20.17
C ALA A 185 -12.18 5.07 -21.56
N GLU A 186 -12.26 6.32 -22.04
CA GLU A 186 -12.78 6.66 -23.36
C GLU A 186 -11.95 6.06 -24.50
N LEU A 187 -10.63 5.97 -24.36
CA LEU A 187 -9.78 5.37 -25.41
C LEU A 187 -10.22 3.95 -25.73
N LEU A 188 -10.47 3.15 -24.70
CA LEU A 188 -10.88 1.76 -24.88
C LEU A 188 -12.34 1.65 -25.36
N LEU A 189 -13.26 2.41 -24.72
CA LEU A 189 -14.67 2.39 -25.08
C LEU A 189 -14.89 2.82 -26.53
N ARG A 190 -14.27 3.92 -26.96
CA ARG A 190 -14.40 4.43 -28.32
C ARG A 190 -13.77 3.52 -29.37
N ALA A 191 -12.63 2.89 -29.05
CA ALA A 191 -12.04 1.89 -29.93
C ALA A 191 -12.94 0.63 -30.06
N TYR A 192 -13.58 0.21 -28.96
CA TYR A 192 -14.57 -0.86 -28.99
C TYR A 192 -15.79 -0.49 -29.84
N GLU A 193 -16.35 0.71 -29.68
CA GLU A 193 -17.49 1.19 -30.45
C GLU A 193 -17.14 1.35 -31.95
N LEU A 194 -15.94 1.87 -32.26
CA LEU A 194 -15.47 1.96 -33.63
C LEU A 194 -15.50 0.60 -34.32
N LEU A 195 -14.93 -0.42 -33.67
CA LEU A 195 -14.96 -1.79 -34.23
C LEU A 195 -16.35 -2.41 -34.24
N SER A 196 -17.21 -2.08 -33.30
CA SER A 196 -18.57 -2.61 -33.23
C SER A 196 -19.48 -2.04 -34.36
N ARG A 197 -19.38 -0.73 -34.58
CA ARG A 197 -20.30 0.02 -35.49
C ARG A 197 -19.79 0.14 -36.89
N ASN A 198 -18.46 0.14 -37.14
CA ASN A 198 -17.85 0.28 -38.44
C ASN A 198 -17.30 -1.07 -38.94
N ALA A 199 -18.11 -1.78 -39.73
CA ALA A 199 -17.74 -3.09 -40.28
C ALA A 199 -16.47 -3.03 -41.17
N PRO A 200 -16.28 -2.06 -42.08
CA PRO A 200 -15.06 -1.94 -42.87
C PRO A 200 -13.79 -1.83 -42.03
N VAL A 201 -13.80 -1.03 -40.96
CA VAL A 201 -12.65 -0.87 -40.08
C VAL A 201 -12.41 -2.17 -39.30
N ARG A 202 -13.47 -2.78 -38.77
CA ARG A 202 -13.37 -4.07 -38.08
C ARG A 202 -12.77 -5.16 -38.97
N GLU A 203 -13.27 -5.33 -40.18
CA GLU A 203 -12.77 -6.31 -41.14
C GLU A 203 -11.35 -6.04 -41.57
N HIS A 204 -10.94 -4.76 -41.69
CA HIS A 204 -9.56 -4.40 -41.97
C HIS A 204 -8.63 -4.96 -40.89
N TYR A 205 -8.91 -4.75 -39.59
CA TYR A 205 -8.09 -5.26 -38.51
C TYR A 205 -8.19 -6.77 -38.33
N GLN A 206 -9.34 -7.39 -38.56
CA GLN A 206 -9.52 -8.85 -38.55
C GLN A 206 -8.70 -9.53 -39.64
N ARG A 207 -8.65 -8.93 -40.86
CA ARG A 207 -7.77 -9.44 -41.94
C ARG A 207 -6.30 -9.22 -41.63
N ARG A 208 -5.96 -8.11 -40.99
CA ARG A 208 -4.59 -7.76 -40.62
C ARG A 208 -4.05 -8.67 -39.52
N PHE A 209 -4.75 -8.80 -38.39
CA PHE A 209 -4.30 -9.51 -37.23
C PHE A 209 -4.82 -10.94 -37.24
N ARG A 210 -3.99 -11.83 -37.80
CA ARG A 210 -4.32 -13.27 -37.81
C ARG A 210 -3.91 -13.97 -36.52
N HIS A 211 -3.01 -13.37 -35.74
CA HIS A 211 -2.53 -13.88 -34.45
C HIS A 211 -2.58 -12.75 -33.43
N ILE A 212 -3.34 -12.98 -32.38
CA ILE A 212 -3.51 -12.07 -31.26
C ILE A 212 -2.92 -12.75 -30.01
N LEU A 213 -1.87 -12.17 -29.46
CA LEU A 213 -1.19 -12.70 -28.26
C LEU A 213 -1.50 -11.75 -27.09
N VAL A 214 -1.92 -12.30 -25.95
CA VAL A 214 -2.29 -11.51 -24.78
C VAL A 214 -1.50 -12.01 -23.59
N ASP A 215 -0.72 -11.11 -22.98
CA ASP A 215 -0.01 -11.37 -21.73
C ASP A 215 -0.84 -10.91 -20.53
N GLU A 216 -0.64 -11.54 -19.37
CA GLU A 216 -1.35 -11.25 -18.11
C GLU A 216 -2.88 -11.19 -18.29
N PHE A 217 -3.44 -12.16 -19.02
CA PHE A 217 -4.85 -12.17 -19.41
C PHE A 217 -5.83 -12.09 -18.23
N GLN A 218 -5.44 -12.60 -17.04
CA GLN A 218 -6.22 -12.52 -15.80
C GLN A 218 -6.46 -11.09 -15.30
N ASP A 219 -5.67 -10.11 -15.76
CA ASP A 219 -5.82 -8.71 -15.35
C ASP A 219 -6.73 -7.90 -16.29
N THR A 220 -7.32 -8.55 -17.30
CA THR A 220 -8.21 -7.89 -18.27
C THR A 220 -9.56 -7.55 -17.64
N ASN A 221 -10.10 -6.36 -17.98
CA ASN A 221 -11.47 -6.00 -17.67
C ASN A 221 -12.44 -6.50 -18.75
N THR A 222 -13.73 -6.42 -18.47
CA THR A 222 -14.80 -6.90 -19.39
C THR A 222 -14.75 -6.23 -20.76
N LEU A 223 -14.46 -4.93 -20.82
CA LEU A 223 -14.43 -4.18 -22.08
C LEU A 223 -13.20 -4.54 -22.92
N GLN A 224 -12.05 -4.78 -22.29
CA GLN A 224 -10.83 -5.26 -22.95
C GLN A 224 -11.08 -6.65 -23.58
N TYR A 225 -11.75 -7.53 -22.86
CA TYR A 225 -12.11 -8.83 -23.39
C TYR A 225 -13.11 -8.72 -24.57
N LYS A 226 -14.13 -7.87 -24.48
CA LYS A 226 -15.04 -7.59 -25.60
C LYS A 226 -14.31 -7.05 -26.81
N TRP A 227 -13.34 -6.14 -26.65
CA TRP A 227 -12.53 -5.60 -27.72
C TRP A 227 -11.69 -6.68 -28.43
N LEU A 228 -11.04 -7.58 -27.66
CA LEU A 228 -10.32 -8.74 -28.20
C LEU A 228 -11.24 -9.66 -29.02
N ARG A 229 -12.44 -9.92 -28.53
CA ARG A 229 -13.43 -10.77 -29.22
C ARG A 229 -13.81 -10.19 -30.59
N LEU A 230 -14.00 -8.88 -30.68
CA LEU A 230 -14.30 -8.23 -31.98
C LEU A 230 -13.15 -8.41 -32.98
N LEU A 231 -11.92 -8.27 -32.53
CA LEU A 231 -10.74 -8.47 -33.40
C LEU A 231 -10.59 -9.92 -33.85
N ALA A 232 -10.94 -10.88 -33.01
CA ALA A 232 -10.83 -12.31 -33.31
C ALA A 232 -11.97 -12.84 -34.22
N GLY A 233 -13.07 -12.12 -34.36
CA GLY A 233 -14.28 -12.56 -35.06
C GLY A 233 -14.10 -12.91 -36.53
N GLY A 234 -12.98 -12.52 -37.17
CA GLY A 234 -12.63 -12.86 -38.56
C GLY A 234 -11.76 -14.11 -38.72
N GLY A 235 -11.67 -14.96 -37.71
CA GLY A 235 -10.85 -16.20 -37.73
C GLY A 235 -9.39 -15.96 -37.31
N ALA A 236 -9.08 -14.89 -36.60
CA ALA A 236 -7.80 -14.70 -35.94
C ALA A 236 -7.70 -15.61 -34.71
N ALA A 237 -6.53 -16.20 -34.48
CA ALA A 237 -6.24 -17.02 -33.32
C ALA A 237 -5.85 -16.13 -32.11
N ILE A 238 -6.57 -16.22 -31.00
CA ILE A 238 -6.16 -15.62 -29.74
C ILE A 238 -5.33 -16.64 -28.95
N PHE A 239 -4.13 -16.24 -28.59
CA PHE A 239 -3.23 -16.96 -27.71
C PHE A 239 -3.11 -16.19 -26.39
N ALA A 240 -3.95 -16.53 -25.43
CA ALA A 240 -4.02 -15.90 -24.13
C ALA A 240 -3.08 -16.59 -23.13
N VAL A 241 -2.21 -15.83 -22.49
CA VAL A 241 -1.32 -16.31 -21.43
C VAL A 241 -1.66 -15.59 -20.14
N GLY A 242 -1.85 -16.36 -19.08
CA GLY A 242 -2.22 -15.77 -17.80
C GLY A 242 -2.05 -16.74 -16.62
N ASP A 243 -2.24 -16.21 -15.45
CA ASP A 243 -2.19 -16.89 -14.17
C ASP A 243 -3.34 -16.42 -13.29
N ASP A 244 -4.43 -17.18 -13.21
CA ASP A 244 -5.61 -16.87 -12.38
C ASP A 244 -5.24 -16.67 -10.90
N ASP A 245 -4.20 -17.38 -10.42
CA ASP A 245 -3.68 -17.24 -9.05
C ASP A 245 -2.90 -15.93 -8.83
N GLN A 246 -2.57 -15.18 -9.87
CA GLN A 246 -1.94 -13.86 -9.80
C GLN A 246 -2.89 -12.70 -10.15
N SER A 247 -4.22 -12.94 -10.19
CA SER A 247 -5.22 -11.88 -10.38
C SER A 247 -5.40 -11.11 -9.08
N ILE A 248 -4.78 -9.92 -9.00
CA ILE A 248 -4.75 -9.05 -7.81
C ILE A 248 -5.15 -7.61 -8.11
N TYR A 249 -5.84 -7.36 -9.24
CA TYR A 249 -6.26 -6.02 -9.68
C TYR A 249 -7.78 -5.88 -9.83
N ALA A 250 -8.59 -6.65 -9.07
CA ALA A 250 -10.04 -6.51 -9.08
C ALA A 250 -10.48 -5.08 -8.68
N PHE A 251 -9.77 -4.42 -7.75
CA PHE A 251 -9.99 -3.03 -7.37
C PHE A 251 -9.76 -2.01 -8.52
N ARG A 252 -9.13 -2.44 -9.63
CA ARG A 252 -8.95 -1.69 -10.90
C ARG A 252 -9.85 -2.19 -12.02
N GLY A 253 -10.89 -2.97 -11.70
CA GLY A 253 -11.84 -3.50 -12.67
C GLY A 253 -11.39 -4.77 -13.40
N ALA A 254 -10.27 -5.40 -13.03
CA ALA A 254 -9.90 -6.70 -13.56
C ALA A 254 -10.97 -7.76 -13.22
N ASN A 255 -11.28 -8.61 -14.20
CA ASN A 255 -12.26 -9.68 -14.04
C ASN A 255 -11.62 -11.04 -14.34
N VAL A 256 -11.25 -11.76 -13.30
CA VAL A 256 -10.67 -13.10 -13.42
C VAL A 256 -11.60 -14.07 -14.14
N GLY A 257 -12.91 -13.84 -14.10
CA GLY A 257 -13.92 -14.62 -14.82
C GLY A 257 -13.72 -14.63 -16.34
N ASN A 258 -13.05 -13.60 -16.90
CA ASN A 258 -12.73 -13.56 -18.34
C ASN A 258 -11.87 -14.76 -18.78
N MET A 259 -11.04 -15.34 -17.89
CA MET A 259 -10.25 -16.53 -18.20
C MET A 259 -11.15 -17.77 -18.35
N ALA A 260 -12.08 -17.96 -17.43
CA ALA A 260 -13.02 -19.08 -17.49
C ALA A 260 -13.99 -18.92 -18.70
N ASP A 261 -14.43 -17.69 -18.98
CA ASP A 261 -15.24 -17.39 -20.15
C ASP A 261 -14.47 -17.68 -21.45
N PHE A 262 -13.19 -17.28 -21.52
CA PHE A 262 -12.35 -17.55 -22.67
C PHE A 262 -12.11 -19.05 -22.87
N GLU A 263 -11.82 -19.79 -21.79
CA GLU A 263 -11.70 -21.26 -21.84
C GLU A 263 -12.97 -21.88 -22.39
N ARG A 264 -14.13 -21.51 -21.84
CA ARG A 264 -15.42 -22.04 -22.26
C ARG A 264 -15.77 -21.72 -23.73
N ASP A 265 -15.53 -20.47 -24.16
CA ASP A 265 -16.02 -19.95 -25.42
C ASP A 265 -15.07 -20.27 -26.60
N TYR A 266 -13.76 -20.34 -26.33
CA TYR A 266 -12.73 -20.39 -27.38
C TYR A 266 -11.69 -21.50 -27.22
N ALA A 267 -11.33 -21.89 -25.98
CA ALA A 267 -10.18 -22.73 -25.73
C ALA A 267 -10.53 -24.12 -25.16
N ARG A 268 -11.76 -24.62 -25.40
CA ARG A 268 -12.15 -25.97 -24.98
C ARG A 268 -11.22 -27.01 -25.62
N GLY A 269 -10.43 -27.70 -24.78
CA GLY A 269 -9.47 -28.70 -25.23
C GLY A 269 -8.12 -28.16 -25.69
N THR A 270 -7.92 -26.83 -25.65
CA THR A 270 -6.64 -26.17 -25.99
C THR A 270 -6.09 -25.36 -24.81
N VAL A 271 -6.23 -25.90 -23.61
CA VAL A 271 -5.60 -25.37 -22.40
C VAL A 271 -4.25 -26.04 -22.20
N ILE A 272 -3.18 -25.24 -22.21
CA ILE A 272 -1.80 -25.70 -21.96
C ILE A 272 -1.40 -25.18 -20.59
N ARG A 273 -0.91 -26.10 -19.71
CA ARG A 273 -0.43 -25.75 -18.38
C ARG A 273 1.09 -25.68 -18.36
N LEU A 274 1.62 -24.54 -17.91
CA LEU A 274 3.06 -24.38 -17.66
C LEU A 274 3.27 -24.38 -16.14
N GLU A 275 3.58 -25.55 -15.60
CA GLU A 275 3.68 -25.78 -14.16
C GLU A 275 5.13 -25.85 -13.68
N GLN A 276 6.10 -26.16 -14.58
CA GLN A 276 7.52 -26.13 -14.23
C GLN A 276 7.98 -24.71 -13.97
N ASN A 277 8.43 -24.47 -12.74
CA ASN A 277 8.96 -23.20 -12.28
C ASN A 277 10.50 -23.20 -12.38
N TYR A 278 11.06 -22.12 -12.91
CA TYR A 278 12.50 -21.91 -13.07
C TYR A 278 13.06 -20.84 -12.14
N ARG A 279 12.23 -20.33 -11.23
CA ARG A 279 12.57 -19.22 -10.34
C ARG A 279 12.91 -19.69 -8.95
N SER A 280 12.03 -20.46 -8.32
CA SER A 280 12.01 -20.73 -6.89
C SER A 280 12.33 -22.19 -6.56
N PHE A 281 12.85 -22.44 -5.37
CA PHE A 281 13.03 -23.78 -4.81
C PHE A 281 11.72 -24.39 -4.31
N GLY A 282 11.74 -25.71 -4.07
CA GLY A 282 10.57 -26.55 -3.76
C GLY A 282 9.75 -26.06 -2.58
N HIS A 283 10.35 -25.86 -1.41
CA HIS A 283 9.62 -25.43 -0.20
C HIS A 283 8.83 -24.11 -0.40
N ILE A 284 9.36 -23.19 -1.21
CA ILE A 284 8.66 -21.93 -1.54
C ILE A 284 7.42 -22.23 -2.40
N LEU A 285 7.57 -23.11 -3.41
CA LEU A 285 6.48 -23.46 -4.30
C LEU A 285 5.41 -24.30 -3.62
N ASP A 286 5.80 -25.25 -2.78
CA ASP A 286 4.86 -26.08 -2.01
C ASP A 286 4.05 -25.24 -1.03
N SER A 287 4.69 -24.25 -0.39
CA SER A 287 3.98 -23.27 0.45
C SER A 287 2.97 -22.45 -0.36
N ALA A 288 3.36 -22.00 -1.56
CA ALA A 288 2.48 -21.24 -2.45
C ALA A 288 1.30 -22.10 -2.95
N ASN A 289 1.57 -23.36 -3.38
CA ASN A 289 0.55 -24.30 -3.82
C ASN A 289 -0.45 -24.64 -2.71
N ALA A 290 0.05 -24.92 -1.50
CA ALA A 290 -0.80 -25.24 -0.36
C ALA A 290 -1.73 -24.06 -0.01
N LEU A 291 -1.17 -22.85 0.10
CA LEU A 291 -1.93 -21.64 0.38
C LEU A 291 -3.02 -21.42 -0.67
N ILE A 292 -2.65 -21.36 -1.95
CA ILE A 292 -3.59 -20.98 -3.02
C ILE A 292 -4.64 -22.09 -3.27
N GLY A 293 -4.33 -23.32 -2.86
CA GLY A 293 -5.27 -24.46 -2.93
C GLY A 293 -6.57 -24.25 -2.17
N HIS A 294 -6.62 -23.32 -1.21
CA HIS A 294 -7.82 -22.97 -0.46
C HIS A 294 -8.79 -22.05 -1.24
N ASN A 295 -8.40 -21.52 -2.38
CA ASN A 295 -9.32 -20.80 -3.26
C ASN A 295 -10.14 -21.79 -4.10
N THR A 296 -11.45 -21.55 -4.21
CA THR A 296 -12.40 -22.49 -4.84
C THR A 296 -12.56 -22.28 -6.33
N GLY A 297 -12.41 -21.04 -6.83
CA GLY A 297 -12.64 -20.68 -8.24
C GLY A 297 -11.43 -20.78 -9.16
N ARG A 298 -10.47 -21.69 -8.89
CA ARG A 298 -9.22 -21.84 -9.65
C ARG A 298 -9.41 -22.70 -10.92
N LEU A 299 -8.66 -22.34 -11.97
CA LEU A 299 -8.55 -23.16 -13.18
C LEU A 299 -7.64 -24.40 -12.98
N GLY A 300 -6.91 -24.45 -11.87
CA GLY A 300 -6.15 -25.59 -11.39
C GLY A 300 -4.80 -25.78 -12.08
N LYS A 301 -3.72 -25.52 -11.34
CA LYS A 301 -2.32 -25.84 -11.67
C LYS A 301 -1.52 -25.98 -10.39
N ASN A 302 -0.43 -26.73 -10.42
CA ASN A 302 0.51 -26.90 -9.32
C ASN A 302 1.93 -26.62 -9.82
N LEU A 303 2.62 -25.71 -9.14
CA LEU A 303 4.00 -25.39 -9.47
C LEU A 303 4.94 -26.47 -8.95
N TRP A 304 5.93 -26.82 -9.76
CA TRP A 304 7.01 -27.74 -9.38
C TRP A 304 8.33 -27.28 -9.97
N THR A 305 9.45 -27.73 -9.41
CA THR A 305 10.80 -27.33 -9.86
C THR A 305 11.77 -28.50 -9.86
N GLU A 306 12.79 -28.43 -10.71
CA GLU A 306 13.95 -29.35 -10.70
C GLU A 306 15.12 -28.82 -9.86
N GLN A 307 14.99 -27.61 -9.27
CA GLN A 307 16.07 -26.98 -8.50
C GLN A 307 16.27 -27.62 -7.10
N GLY A 308 15.40 -28.58 -6.70
CA GLY A 308 15.40 -29.19 -5.38
C GLY A 308 14.56 -28.40 -4.36
N ASP A 309 14.50 -28.92 -3.14
CA ASP A 309 13.61 -28.42 -2.11
C ASP A 309 14.02 -27.03 -1.57
N GLY A 310 15.33 -26.76 -1.52
CA GLY A 310 15.85 -25.52 -0.95
C GLY A 310 15.72 -25.48 0.57
N GLU A 311 15.79 -24.26 1.15
CA GLU A 311 15.56 -24.05 2.57
C GLU A 311 14.05 -23.92 2.86
N PRO A 312 13.55 -24.49 3.98
CA PRO A 312 12.19 -24.24 4.43
C PRO A 312 11.95 -22.75 4.67
N VAL A 313 10.70 -22.31 4.46
CA VAL A 313 10.26 -20.93 4.72
C VAL A 313 10.50 -20.58 6.18
N ARG A 314 11.26 -19.54 6.44
CA ARG A 314 11.61 -19.11 7.80
C ARG A 314 10.52 -18.23 8.37
N VAL A 315 10.00 -18.57 9.56
CA VAL A 315 8.94 -17.82 10.24
C VAL A 315 9.47 -17.29 11.55
N ILE A 316 9.24 -16.00 11.81
CA ILE A 316 9.64 -15.33 13.06
C ILE A 316 8.45 -14.57 13.64
N GLU A 317 8.20 -14.74 14.92
CA GLU A 317 7.25 -13.95 15.69
C GLU A 317 8.03 -13.08 16.67
N GLN A 318 7.73 -11.78 16.69
CA GLN A 318 8.37 -10.79 17.53
C GLN A 318 7.35 -10.15 18.50
N PRO A 319 7.78 -9.66 19.66
CA PRO A 319 6.88 -8.99 20.60
C PRO A 319 6.25 -7.70 20.06
N SER A 320 6.99 -6.94 19.22
CA SER A 320 6.52 -5.69 18.63
C SER A 320 7.00 -5.50 17.20
N ASP A 321 6.38 -4.59 16.49
CA ASP A 321 6.76 -4.19 15.12
C ASP A 321 8.16 -3.57 15.04
N GLY A 322 8.58 -2.82 16.06
CA GLY A 322 9.96 -2.32 16.16
C GLY A 322 10.99 -3.45 16.25
N MET A 323 10.70 -4.49 17.08
CA MET A 323 11.57 -5.66 17.18
C MET A 323 11.53 -6.53 15.93
N GLU A 324 10.39 -6.61 15.24
CA GLU A 324 10.26 -7.22 13.92
C GLU A 324 11.19 -6.53 12.90
N ALA A 325 11.14 -5.22 12.82
CA ALA A 325 11.97 -4.43 11.91
C ALA A 325 13.45 -4.58 12.24
N GLN A 326 13.84 -4.56 13.51
CA GLN A 326 15.22 -4.74 13.93
C GLN A 326 15.75 -6.13 13.55
N TRP A 327 14.95 -7.18 13.79
CA TRP A 327 15.31 -8.54 13.41
C TRP A 327 15.52 -8.66 11.87
N ILE A 328 14.64 -8.05 11.07
CA ILE A 328 14.77 -8.01 9.60
C ILE A 328 16.10 -7.35 9.20
N VAL A 329 16.45 -6.25 9.83
CA VAL A 329 17.72 -5.54 9.59
C VAL A 329 18.92 -6.43 9.90
N ASP A 330 18.91 -7.15 11.03
CA ASP A 330 19.99 -8.02 11.42
C ASP A 330 20.16 -9.22 10.47
N GLU A 331 19.05 -9.78 9.99
CA GLU A 331 19.06 -10.84 8.97
C GLU A 331 19.55 -10.31 7.61
N ILE A 332 19.12 -9.12 7.18
CA ILE A 332 19.64 -8.45 5.97
C ILE A 332 21.15 -8.24 6.07
N ARG A 333 21.66 -7.82 7.22
CA ARG A 333 23.12 -7.70 7.46
C ARG A 333 23.83 -9.06 7.33
N SER A 334 23.20 -10.13 7.80
CA SER A 334 23.73 -11.49 7.63
C SER A 334 23.80 -11.89 6.17
N LEU A 335 22.72 -11.69 5.41
CA LEU A 335 22.68 -11.97 3.98
C LEU A 335 23.75 -11.18 3.21
N ILE A 336 23.94 -9.91 3.53
CA ILE A 336 24.99 -9.08 2.90
C ILE A 336 26.38 -9.62 3.23
N ARG A 337 26.64 -10.06 4.47
CA ARG A 337 27.91 -10.70 4.86
C ARG A 337 28.13 -12.04 4.17
N GLU A 338 27.07 -12.78 3.84
CA GLU A 338 27.11 -14.02 3.06
C GLU A 338 27.34 -13.76 1.55
N GLY A 339 27.36 -12.50 1.11
CA GLY A 339 27.63 -12.10 -0.26
C GLY A 339 26.40 -11.75 -1.10
N SER A 340 25.21 -11.71 -0.51
CA SER A 340 24.00 -11.30 -1.22
C SER A 340 24.08 -9.82 -1.62
N LEU A 341 23.70 -9.52 -2.86
CA LEU A 341 23.56 -8.14 -3.32
C LEU A 341 22.28 -7.53 -2.70
N ARG A 342 22.37 -6.29 -2.25
CA ARG A 342 21.23 -5.58 -1.63
C ARG A 342 20.02 -5.50 -2.57
N ARG A 343 20.24 -5.29 -3.87
CA ARG A 343 19.18 -5.23 -4.89
C ARG A 343 18.42 -6.56 -5.07
N GLU A 344 18.98 -7.67 -4.61
CA GLU A 344 18.37 -8.99 -4.65
C GLU A 344 17.64 -9.34 -3.33
N ILE A 345 17.55 -8.37 -2.41
CA ILE A 345 16.82 -8.50 -1.14
C ILE A 345 15.60 -7.57 -1.19
N ALA A 346 14.42 -8.12 -0.97
CA ALA A 346 13.18 -7.34 -0.91
C ALA A 346 12.45 -7.51 0.43
N VAL A 347 11.89 -6.40 0.93
CA VAL A 347 11.00 -6.36 2.09
C VAL A 347 9.61 -5.96 1.58
N LEU A 348 8.67 -6.88 1.69
CA LEU A 348 7.31 -6.74 1.19
C LEU A 348 6.34 -6.50 2.34
N TYR A 349 5.47 -5.52 2.19
CA TYR A 349 4.43 -5.19 3.15
C TYR A 349 3.07 -5.03 2.47
N ARG A 350 1.99 -5.26 3.22
CA ARG A 350 0.62 -5.16 2.70
C ARG A 350 0.15 -3.72 2.57
N SER A 351 0.47 -2.88 3.53
CA SER A 351 0.08 -1.46 3.59
C SER A 351 1.31 -0.55 3.68
N ASN A 352 1.22 0.61 3.05
CA ASN A 352 2.28 1.63 3.13
C ASN A 352 2.50 2.17 4.55
N ALA A 353 1.51 2.07 5.44
CA ALA A 353 1.67 2.44 6.84
C ALA A 353 2.76 1.63 7.55
N GLN A 354 3.00 0.37 7.13
CA GLN A 354 4.05 -0.48 7.70
C GLN A 354 5.47 -0.02 7.32
N SER A 355 5.62 0.72 6.20
CA SER A 355 6.95 1.00 5.64
C SER A 355 7.80 1.85 6.56
N ARG A 356 7.20 2.75 7.36
CA ARG A 356 7.93 3.69 8.20
C ARG A 356 8.83 2.99 9.22
N VAL A 357 8.31 2.03 9.98
CA VAL A 357 9.10 1.31 10.99
C VAL A 357 10.27 0.56 10.34
N LEU A 358 10.02 -0.03 9.15
CA LEU A 358 11.04 -0.71 8.36
C LEU A 358 12.07 0.27 7.79
N GLU A 359 11.62 1.38 7.22
CA GLU A 359 12.48 2.44 6.66
C GLU A 359 13.39 3.01 7.75
N HIS A 360 12.83 3.33 8.92
CA HIS A 360 13.57 3.84 10.07
C HIS A 360 14.64 2.85 10.56
N ALA A 361 14.29 1.58 10.73
CA ALA A 361 15.25 0.57 11.18
C ALA A 361 16.39 0.36 10.17
N ILE A 362 16.09 0.31 8.87
CA ILE A 362 17.09 0.15 7.80
C ILE A 362 17.99 1.39 7.70
N PHE A 363 17.40 2.60 7.84
CA PHE A 363 18.12 3.87 7.85
C PHE A 363 19.08 3.94 9.04
N SER A 364 18.61 3.70 10.26
CA SER A 364 19.41 3.69 11.49
C SER A 364 20.56 2.69 11.43
N ALA A 365 20.37 1.60 10.66
CA ALA A 365 21.40 0.61 10.41
C ALA A 365 22.45 1.02 9.35
N GLY A 366 22.28 2.16 8.69
CA GLY A 366 23.14 2.61 7.60
C GLY A 366 23.08 1.76 6.33
N ILE A 367 21.99 1.02 6.11
CA ILE A 367 21.83 0.17 4.92
C ILE A 367 21.15 0.98 3.81
N PRO A 368 21.75 1.10 2.62
CA PRO A 368 21.08 1.72 1.47
C PRO A 368 19.80 0.98 1.08
N TYR A 369 18.69 1.71 0.96
CA TYR A 369 17.42 1.14 0.55
C TYR A 369 16.70 2.02 -0.49
N LYS A 370 15.76 1.43 -1.20
CA LYS A 370 14.92 2.09 -2.19
C LYS A 370 13.47 1.66 -2.01
N VAL A 371 12.56 2.62 -1.90
CA VAL A 371 11.12 2.35 -1.93
C VAL A 371 10.67 2.25 -3.38
N TYR A 372 10.25 1.07 -3.80
CA TYR A 372 9.85 0.80 -5.18
C TYR A 372 8.38 1.14 -5.40
N GLY A 373 8.12 1.97 -6.40
CA GLY A 373 6.74 2.36 -6.75
C GLY A 373 6.12 3.42 -5.85
N GLY A 374 6.87 3.98 -4.89
CA GLY A 374 6.40 5.00 -3.95
C GLY A 374 7.49 5.98 -3.53
N LEU A 375 7.07 7.02 -2.82
CA LEU A 375 7.94 7.94 -2.12
C LEU A 375 8.24 7.36 -0.73
N ARG A 376 9.41 7.67 -0.17
CA ARG A 376 9.72 7.38 1.23
C ARG A 376 8.69 8.03 2.14
N PHE A 377 8.57 7.54 3.37
CA PHE A 377 7.58 8.02 4.32
C PHE A 377 7.60 9.55 4.45
N PHE A 378 8.72 10.16 4.77
CA PHE A 378 8.84 11.62 4.92
C PHE A 378 8.83 12.42 3.60
N GLU A 379 8.86 11.74 2.46
CA GLU A 379 8.73 12.36 1.13
C GLU A 379 7.30 12.37 0.59
N ARG A 380 6.38 11.64 1.22
CA ARG A 380 4.97 11.59 0.81
C ARG A 380 4.32 12.95 0.93
N GLN A 381 3.41 13.26 0.02
CA GLN A 381 2.81 14.60 -0.09
C GLN A 381 2.08 15.02 1.19
N GLU A 382 1.26 14.14 1.76
CA GLU A 382 0.52 14.38 3.00
C GLU A 382 1.46 14.61 4.18
N ILE A 383 2.56 13.88 4.25
CA ILE A 383 3.58 14.04 5.29
C ILE A 383 4.34 15.34 5.10
N LYS A 384 4.71 15.70 3.86
CA LYS A 384 5.33 17.01 3.57
C LYS A 384 4.42 18.19 3.92
N HIS A 385 3.09 18.05 3.77
CA HIS A 385 2.16 19.07 4.21
C HIS A 385 2.14 19.17 5.74
N ALA A 386 2.06 18.04 6.45
CA ALA A 386 2.09 18.01 7.91
C ALA A 386 3.41 18.58 8.46
N LEU A 387 4.55 18.16 7.91
CA LEU A 387 5.87 18.71 8.30
C LEU A 387 5.99 20.21 8.04
N ALA A 388 5.36 20.73 6.98
CA ALA A 388 5.36 22.17 6.71
C ALA A 388 4.57 22.95 7.79
N TYR A 389 3.44 22.42 8.29
CA TYR A 389 2.76 23.01 9.45
C TYR A 389 3.63 22.95 10.70
N LEU A 390 4.23 21.81 11.01
CA LEU A 390 5.12 21.66 12.17
C LEU A 390 6.32 22.60 12.08
N ARG A 391 6.91 22.80 10.88
CA ARG A 391 7.99 23.77 10.66
C ARG A 391 7.53 25.20 10.93
N LEU A 392 6.31 25.57 10.51
CA LEU A 392 5.73 26.88 10.81
C LEU A 392 5.45 27.06 12.30
N MET A 393 5.12 25.99 13.03
CA MET A 393 4.96 26.03 14.49
C MET A 393 6.33 26.22 15.19
N ALA A 394 7.38 25.59 14.67
CA ALA A 394 8.75 25.79 15.17
C ALA A 394 9.34 27.16 14.75
N ASN A 395 9.04 27.61 13.54
CA ASN A 395 9.50 28.87 12.97
C ASN A 395 8.41 29.49 12.08
N PRO A 396 7.60 30.41 12.58
CA PRO A 396 6.53 31.09 11.82
C PRO A 396 7.04 31.90 10.61
N HIS A 397 8.34 32.08 10.49
CA HIS A 397 8.98 32.83 9.41
C HIS A 397 9.61 31.96 8.32
N ASP A 398 9.32 30.65 8.29
CA ASP A 398 9.72 29.75 7.21
C ASP A 398 8.85 29.99 5.96
N ASP A 399 9.33 30.82 5.06
CA ASP A 399 8.63 31.21 3.83
C ASP A 399 8.36 30.01 2.90
N THR A 400 9.25 29.01 2.89
CA THR A 400 9.07 27.78 2.08
C THR A 400 7.89 26.95 2.58
N SER A 401 7.83 26.74 3.88
CA SER A 401 6.71 26.02 4.51
C SER A 401 5.41 26.83 4.42
N TRP A 402 5.51 28.16 4.57
CA TRP A 402 4.38 29.06 4.39
C TRP A 402 3.74 28.88 3.01
N MET A 403 4.54 29.02 1.93
CA MET A 403 4.02 28.88 0.55
C MET A 403 3.48 27.51 0.25
N ARG A 404 3.98 26.48 0.90
CA ARG A 404 3.50 25.09 0.72
C ARG A 404 2.09 24.89 1.27
N VAL A 405 1.73 25.48 2.42
CA VAL A 405 0.47 25.16 3.12
C VAL A 405 -0.48 26.33 3.31
N VAL A 406 -0.15 27.55 2.90
CA VAL A 406 -1.02 28.71 3.05
C VAL A 406 -2.40 28.51 2.41
N ASN A 407 -2.45 27.80 1.29
CA ASN A 407 -3.69 27.42 0.60
C ASN A 407 -3.95 25.90 0.60
N PHE A 408 -3.37 25.19 1.53
CA PHE A 408 -3.59 23.76 1.68
C PHE A 408 -3.86 23.38 3.16
N PRO A 409 -5.03 22.81 3.49
CA PRO A 409 -6.22 22.61 2.65
C PRO A 409 -6.73 23.91 1.98
N PRO A 410 -7.56 23.83 0.94
CA PRO A 410 -8.01 25.00 0.17
C PRO A 410 -8.64 26.08 1.06
N ARG A 411 -8.11 27.31 1.03
CA ARG A 411 -8.57 28.47 1.81
C ARG A 411 -9.10 29.63 0.95
N GLY A 412 -9.46 29.32 -0.32
CA GLY A 412 -9.99 30.32 -1.23
C GLY A 412 -8.96 31.36 -1.68
N LEU A 413 -7.67 31.06 -1.63
CA LEU A 413 -6.60 31.86 -2.17
C LEU A 413 -6.35 31.46 -3.62
N GLY A 414 -6.69 32.34 -4.57
CA GLY A 414 -6.34 32.18 -5.99
C GLY A 414 -4.89 32.58 -6.28
N ALA A 415 -4.49 32.52 -7.56
CA ALA A 415 -3.13 32.91 -7.99
C ALA A 415 -2.79 34.36 -7.65
N ARG A 416 -3.73 35.29 -7.91
CA ARG A 416 -3.50 36.72 -7.73
C ARG A 416 -3.16 37.15 -6.28
N PRO A 417 -3.88 36.71 -5.21
CA PRO A 417 -3.46 36.97 -3.83
C PRO A 417 -2.09 36.39 -3.48
N LEU A 418 -1.72 35.24 -4.01
CA LEU A 418 -0.39 34.62 -3.79
C LEU A 418 0.72 35.40 -4.50
N GLU A 419 0.49 35.89 -5.71
CA GLU A 419 1.41 36.78 -6.42
C GLU A 419 1.61 38.10 -5.66
N GLN A 420 0.52 38.74 -5.20
CA GLN A 420 0.56 39.94 -4.40
C GLN A 420 1.30 39.75 -3.08
N LEU A 421 1.14 38.58 -2.43
CA LEU A 421 1.90 38.21 -1.25
C LEU A 421 3.39 38.11 -1.55
N GLY A 422 3.78 37.44 -2.65
CA GLY A 422 5.17 37.33 -3.10
C GLY A 422 5.78 38.70 -3.43
N ASP A 423 5.02 39.60 -4.07
CA ASP A 423 5.45 40.97 -4.39
C ASP A 423 5.64 41.82 -3.11
N ALA A 424 4.69 41.73 -2.16
CA ALA A 424 4.79 42.42 -0.88
C ALA A 424 5.99 41.94 -0.03
N ALA A 425 6.33 40.65 -0.12
CA ALA A 425 7.49 40.08 0.58
C ALA A 425 8.85 40.43 -0.05
N ARG A 426 8.89 41.04 -1.25
CA ARG A 426 10.15 41.53 -1.87
C ARG A 426 10.70 42.79 -1.21
N ALA A 427 9.90 43.47 -0.38
CA ALA A 427 10.38 44.61 0.37
C ALA A 427 11.47 44.18 1.39
N PRO A 428 12.57 44.99 1.58
CA PRO A 428 13.60 44.64 2.53
C PRO A 428 13.02 44.34 3.92
N ASP A 429 13.48 43.27 4.53
CA ASP A 429 13.09 42.79 5.87
C ASP A 429 11.60 42.39 6.05
N THR A 430 10.84 42.20 4.95
CA THR A 430 9.46 41.79 5.01
C THR A 430 9.32 40.28 4.77
N ARG A 431 8.84 39.53 5.78
CA ARG A 431 8.56 38.10 5.70
C ARG A 431 7.16 37.84 5.17
N LEU A 432 6.93 36.66 4.53
CA LEU A 432 5.61 36.27 4.03
C LEU A 432 4.52 36.31 5.12
N SER A 433 4.85 35.90 6.34
CA SER A 433 3.95 35.95 7.49
C SER A 433 3.43 37.37 7.80
N ALA A 434 4.27 38.40 7.62
CA ALA A 434 3.92 39.81 7.82
C ALA A 434 3.31 40.44 6.55
N ALA A 435 3.78 40.02 5.38
CA ALA A 435 3.31 40.54 4.09
C ALA A 435 1.83 40.26 3.81
N GLY A 436 1.25 39.22 4.41
CA GLY A 436 -0.18 38.90 4.30
C GLY A 436 -1.10 40.05 4.68
N ALA A 437 -0.71 40.88 5.64
CA ALA A 437 -1.48 42.07 6.07
C ALA A 437 -1.47 43.20 5.01
N LEU A 438 -0.51 43.18 4.07
CA LEU A 438 -0.40 44.18 3.00
C LEU A 438 -1.23 43.83 1.76
N VAL A 439 -1.77 42.61 1.69
CA VAL A 439 -2.60 42.15 0.57
C VAL A 439 -4.02 42.63 0.75
N PRO A 440 -4.62 43.40 -0.20
CA PRO A 440 -5.94 43.94 -0.05
C PRO A 440 -7.07 42.94 -0.30
N GLY A 441 -8.23 43.17 0.29
CA GLY A 441 -9.49 42.46 0.03
C GLY A 441 -9.57 41.06 0.67
N LYS A 442 -10.43 40.20 0.13
CA LYS A 442 -10.72 38.88 0.69
C LYS A 442 -9.46 37.97 0.75
N GLY A 443 -8.54 38.14 -0.20
CA GLY A 443 -7.27 37.40 -0.19
C GLY A 443 -6.44 37.72 1.05
N GLY A 444 -6.29 39.00 1.39
CA GLY A 444 -5.59 39.43 2.61
C GLY A 444 -6.28 38.97 3.90
N SER A 445 -7.62 38.97 3.94
CA SER A 445 -8.36 38.41 5.07
C SER A 445 -8.11 36.93 5.27
N ASN A 446 -8.08 36.15 4.20
CA ASN A 446 -7.77 34.70 4.25
C ASN A 446 -6.29 34.43 4.67
N LEU A 447 -5.36 35.27 4.22
CA LEU A 447 -3.97 35.22 4.65
C LEU A 447 -3.80 35.54 6.14
N ALA A 448 -4.52 36.56 6.65
CA ALA A 448 -4.54 36.91 8.07
C ALA A 448 -5.14 35.77 8.92
N GLN A 449 -6.22 35.12 8.46
CA GLN A 449 -6.80 33.97 9.14
C GLN A 449 -5.81 32.79 9.19
N PHE A 450 -5.05 32.55 8.12
CA PHE A 450 -4.03 31.52 8.14
C PHE A 450 -2.89 31.86 9.14
N ALA A 451 -2.42 33.09 9.18
CA ALA A 451 -1.45 33.54 10.17
C ALA A 451 -1.96 33.32 11.61
N GLN A 452 -3.23 33.69 11.86
CA GLN A 452 -3.89 33.44 13.16
C GLN A 452 -4.00 31.96 13.50
N LEU A 453 -4.24 31.09 12.50
CA LEU A 453 -4.25 29.64 12.71
C LEU A 453 -2.88 29.15 13.20
N ILE A 454 -1.79 29.58 12.57
CA ILE A 454 -0.43 29.18 12.99
C ILE A 454 -0.14 29.66 14.41
N HIS A 455 -0.46 30.93 14.75
CA HIS A 455 -0.27 31.44 16.10
C HIS A 455 -1.10 30.65 17.13
N ARG A 456 -2.34 30.37 16.83
CA ARG A 456 -3.22 29.58 17.70
C ARG A 456 -2.68 28.16 17.91
N LEU A 457 -2.21 27.48 16.85
CA LEU A 457 -1.57 26.16 16.96
C LEU A 457 -0.37 26.21 17.90
N ILE A 458 0.48 27.22 17.81
CA ILE A 458 1.65 27.38 18.70
C ILE A 458 1.20 27.55 20.15
N GLU A 459 0.21 28.38 20.41
CA GLU A 459 -0.28 28.65 21.77
C GLU A 459 -0.98 27.43 22.38
N GLU A 460 -1.88 26.77 21.63
CA GLU A 460 -2.66 25.62 22.10
C GLU A 460 -1.80 24.36 22.34
N THR A 461 -0.68 24.25 21.66
CA THR A 461 0.19 23.05 21.76
C THR A 461 1.47 23.28 22.56
N ARG A 462 1.67 24.48 23.10
CA ARG A 462 2.91 24.87 23.78
C ARG A 462 3.36 23.90 24.86
N ASP A 463 2.42 23.41 25.67
CA ASP A 463 2.67 22.54 26.81
C ASP A 463 2.37 21.05 26.51
N LEU A 464 2.05 20.72 25.25
CA LEU A 464 1.75 19.35 24.84
C LEU A 464 3.04 18.59 24.51
N PRO A 465 3.12 17.29 24.83
CA PRO A 465 4.15 16.39 24.30
C PRO A 465 4.11 16.33 22.77
N LEU A 466 5.23 15.98 22.15
CA LEU A 466 5.38 15.98 20.71
C LEU A 466 4.30 15.17 19.95
N PRO A 467 3.91 13.96 20.36
CA PRO A 467 2.85 13.21 19.65
C PRO A 467 1.49 13.92 19.71
N GLU A 468 1.13 14.47 20.89
CA GLU A 468 -0.12 15.19 21.09
C GLU A 468 -0.16 16.52 20.30
N MET A 469 0.98 17.20 20.20
CA MET A 469 1.16 18.39 19.35
C MET A 469 0.90 18.04 17.88
N VAL A 470 1.47 16.94 17.38
CA VAL A 470 1.29 16.49 15.98
C VAL A 470 -0.18 16.14 15.74
N GLU A 471 -0.83 15.39 16.62
CA GLU A 471 -2.24 15.01 16.51
C GLU A 471 -3.14 16.25 16.48
N HIS A 472 -2.93 17.18 17.42
CA HIS A 472 -3.69 18.43 17.48
C HIS A 472 -3.51 19.29 16.21
N MET A 473 -2.28 19.40 15.72
CA MET A 473 -1.98 20.12 14.48
C MET A 473 -2.72 19.52 13.29
N LEU A 474 -2.72 18.18 13.13
CA LEU A 474 -3.40 17.49 12.03
C LEU A 474 -4.90 17.76 12.01
N GLU A 475 -5.52 17.81 13.18
CA GLU A 475 -6.95 18.10 13.32
C GLU A 475 -7.25 19.58 13.08
N ALA A 476 -6.61 20.49 13.81
CA ALA A 476 -6.89 21.93 13.78
C ALA A 476 -6.48 22.60 12.47
N SER A 477 -5.47 22.08 11.75
CA SER A 477 -5.11 22.53 10.40
C SER A 477 -6.15 22.18 9.33
N GLY A 478 -7.02 21.19 9.61
CA GLY A 478 -7.99 20.63 8.68
C GLY A 478 -7.42 19.60 7.71
N LEU A 479 -6.17 19.12 7.91
CA LEU A 479 -5.54 18.10 7.05
C LEU A 479 -6.32 16.77 7.11
N ASN A 480 -6.70 16.32 8.32
CA ASN A 480 -7.49 15.10 8.49
C ASN A 480 -8.84 15.19 7.76
N ALA A 481 -9.56 16.31 7.93
CA ALA A 481 -10.84 16.53 7.26
C ALA A 481 -10.68 16.57 5.73
N HIS A 482 -9.61 17.21 5.24
CA HIS A 482 -9.33 17.30 3.81
C HIS A 482 -9.05 15.93 3.20
N TYR A 483 -8.14 15.15 3.78
CA TYR A 483 -7.80 13.84 3.25
C TYR A 483 -8.92 12.80 3.45
N LYS A 484 -9.75 12.93 4.51
CA LYS A 484 -10.94 12.10 4.69
C LYS A 484 -11.94 12.25 3.53
N ALA A 485 -12.00 13.43 2.91
CA ALA A 485 -12.83 13.70 1.74
C ALA A 485 -12.19 13.21 0.41
N GLU A 486 -10.96 12.69 0.42
CA GLU A 486 -10.28 12.21 -0.77
C GLU A 486 -10.53 10.71 -1.04
N ARG A 487 -10.51 10.29 -2.32
CA ARG A 487 -10.72 8.87 -2.73
C ARG A 487 -9.65 7.93 -2.18
N GLU A 488 -8.39 8.36 -2.21
CA GLU A 488 -7.24 7.67 -1.62
C GLU A 488 -6.96 8.15 -0.19
N GLY A 489 -7.95 8.77 0.41
CA GLY A 489 -7.84 9.44 1.70
C GLY A 489 -7.58 8.48 2.85
N ALA A 490 -8.07 7.24 2.77
CA ALA A 490 -7.84 6.24 3.80
C ALA A 490 -6.33 5.98 3.97
N GLU A 491 -5.60 5.69 2.89
CA GLU A 491 -4.16 5.48 2.92
C GLU A 491 -3.39 6.71 3.42
N ARG A 492 -3.81 7.92 2.99
CA ARG A 492 -3.17 9.17 3.44
C ARG A 492 -3.45 9.47 4.91
N LEU A 493 -4.64 9.16 5.40
CA LEU A 493 -4.97 9.26 6.84
C LEU A 493 -4.16 8.25 7.66
N GLU A 494 -3.96 7.03 7.18
CA GLU A 494 -3.07 6.05 7.79
C GLU A 494 -1.64 6.61 7.90
N ASN A 495 -1.12 7.21 6.81
CA ASN A 495 0.18 7.85 6.81
C ASN A 495 0.27 9.02 7.82
N LEU A 496 -0.77 9.84 7.94
CA LEU A 496 -0.81 10.93 8.92
C LEU A 496 -0.89 10.41 10.36
N SER A 497 -1.64 9.34 10.62
CA SER A 497 -1.64 8.65 11.93
C SER A 497 -0.28 8.05 12.25
N GLU A 498 0.40 7.50 11.23
CA GLU A 498 1.75 6.97 11.38
C GLU A 498 2.78 8.08 11.67
N LEU A 499 2.55 9.32 11.23
CA LEU A 499 3.38 10.47 11.63
C LEU A 499 3.26 10.76 13.15
N VAL A 500 2.07 10.59 13.73
CA VAL A 500 1.88 10.70 15.19
C VAL A 500 2.67 9.59 15.91
N THR A 501 2.61 8.38 15.40
CA THR A 501 3.40 7.23 15.89
C THR A 501 4.89 7.51 15.78
N ALA A 502 5.34 8.10 14.65
CA ALA A 502 6.71 8.51 14.43
C ALA A 502 7.21 9.48 15.51
N ALA A 503 6.38 10.46 15.81
CA ALA A 503 6.70 11.46 16.82
C ALA A 503 6.77 10.84 18.24
N ALA A 504 5.92 9.84 18.53
CA ALA A 504 5.94 9.13 19.81
C ALA A 504 7.21 8.27 19.99
N VAL A 505 7.56 7.49 18.95
CA VAL A 505 8.79 6.67 18.97
C VAL A 505 10.02 7.53 19.11
N PHE A 506 10.10 8.61 18.31
CA PHE A 506 11.21 9.56 18.38
C PHE A 506 11.36 10.18 19.79
N ALA A 507 10.23 10.61 20.39
CA ALA A 507 10.26 11.17 21.74
C ALA A 507 10.78 10.16 22.79
N SER A 508 10.39 8.89 22.64
CA SER A 508 10.84 7.82 23.56
C SER A 508 12.32 7.47 23.34
N GLU A 509 12.78 7.35 22.11
CA GLU A 509 14.18 7.02 21.79
C GLU A 509 15.17 8.11 22.21
N GLU A 510 14.78 9.40 22.06
CA GLU A 510 15.61 10.56 22.40
C GLU A 510 15.38 11.08 23.82
N ASN A 511 14.64 10.34 24.67
CA ASN A 511 14.33 10.71 26.06
C ASN A 511 13.54 12.02 26.21
N TYR A 512 12.65 12.33 25.27
CA TYR A 512 11.71 13.46 25.32
C TYR A 512 10.32 13.09 25.84
N ASP A 513 10.14 11.86 26.38
CA ASP A 513 8.85 11.38 26.85
C ASP A 513 8.19 12.33 27.86
N GLY A 514 6.97 12.78 27.55
CA GLY A 514 6.20 13.68 28.37
C GLY A 514 6.72 15.12 28.44
N MET A 515 7.80 15.45 27.74
CA MET A 515 8.31 16.82 27.68
C MET A 515 7.47 17.67 26.71
N PRO A 516 7.23 18.96 27.05
CA PRO A 516 6.59 19.89 26.13
C PRO A 516 7.40 20.03 24.84
N ALA A 517 6.74 19.87 23.68
CA ALA A 517 7.40 19.82 22.38
C ALA A 517 8.06 21.16 21.97
N GLY A 518 7.60 22.28 22.50
CA GLY A 518 8.10 23.63 22.22
C GLY A 518 9.11 24.17 23.24
N VAL A 519 9.49 23.40 24.24
CA VAL A 519 10.38 23.87 25.34
C VAL A 519 11.73 23.19 25.24
N VAL A 520 12.80 23.96 25.42
CA VAL A 520 14.16 23.42 25.49
C VAL A 520 14.32 22.72 26.84
N PRO A 521 14.78 21.43 26.88
CA PRO A 521 15.02 20.74 28.13
C PRO A 521 16.02 21.49 29.02
N GLU A 522 15.68 21.71 30.29
CA GLU A 522 16.64 22.24 31.25
C GLU A 522 17.77 21.24 31.42
N GLN A 523 19.00 21.67 31.13
CA GLN A 523 20.19 20.87 31.42
C GLN A 523 20.38 20.82 32.94
N ASP A 524 20.29 19.62 33.53
CA ASP A 524 20.72 19.39 34.92
C ASP A 524 22.22 19.69 35.05
N THR A 525 22.54 20.90 35.43
CA THR A 525 23.91 21.36 35.73
C THR A 525 24.52 20.74 36.98
N ALA A 526 23.81 19.76 37.59
CA ALA A 526 24.25 19.12 38.83
C ALA A 526 25.19 17.91 38.64
N SER A 527 25.54 17.52 37.41
CA SER A 527 26.40 16.33 37.14
C SER A 527 27.81 16.64 36.65
N THR A 528 28.34 17.83 36.88
CA THR A 528 29.70 18.21 36.46
C THR A 528 30.71 18.22 37.61
N LEU A 529 30.73 17.24 38.51
CA LEU A 529 31.83 17.05 39.45
C LEU A 529 32.05 15.55 39.77
N THR A 530 32.45 14.76 38.76
CA THR A 530 33.32 13.60 38.96
C THR A 530 34.07 13.33 37.66
N ALA A 531 35.31 13.77 37.65
CA ALA A 531 36.25 13.51 36.58
C ALA A 531 36.58 12.01 36.51
N GLY A 532 36.57 11.48 35.32
CA GLY A 532 37.34 10.29 34.94
C GLY A 532 36.50 9.03 34.70
N VAL A 533 35.94 8.91 33.53
CA VAL A 533 35.99 7.69 32.67
C VAL A 533 35.59 8.13 31.25
N VAL A 534 36.43 7.85 30.30
CA VAL A 534 36.27 8.14 28.88
C VAL A 534 35.44 7.03 28.25
N ASP A 535 34.64 7.39 27.24
CA ASP A 535 33.94 6.53 26.26
C ASP A 535 32.62 5.83 26.65
N ALA A 536 31.56 6.60 26.55
CA ALA A 536 30.33 6.16 25.88
C ALA A 536 29.81 7.36 25.07
N PRO A 537 29.39 7.20 23.79
CA PRO A 537 28.81 8.31 23.03
C PRO A 537 27.37 8.54 23.52
N GLY A 538 27.25 9.29 24.60
CA GLY A 538 26.04 9.96 25.00
C GLY A 538 25.88 11.16 24.07
N VAL A 539 24.89 11.15 23.20
CA VAL A 539 24.50 12.29 22.36
C VAL A 539 24.15 13.43 23.32
N ALA A 540 24.98 14.45 23.35
CA ALA A 540 24.65 15.73 23.96
C ALA A 540 23.38 16.24 23.28
N SER A 541 22.31 16.50 24.02
CA SER A 541 21.14 17.21 23.52
C SER A 541 21.62 18.59 23.10
N ASP A 542 21.58 18.90 21.81
CA ASP A 542 22.09 20.15 21.20
C ASP A 542 21.27 21.41 21.60
N GLY A 543 20.56 21.42 22.72
CA GLY A 543 19.72 22.53 23.16
C GLY A 543 18.53 22.79 22.22
N LEU A 544 18.12 21.79 21.47
CA LEU A 544 16.94 21.85 20.59
C LEU A 544 15.66 21.50 21.36
N THR A 545 14.54 22.11 20.95
CA THR A 545 13.22 21.65 21.40
C THR A 545 12.91 20.27 20.81
N PRO A 546 12.08 19.42 21.46
CA PRO A 546 11.68 18.12 20.90
C PRO A 546 11.11 18.23 19.48
N LEU A 547 10.36 19.28 19.17
CA LEU A 547 9.85 19.55 17.83
C LEU A 547 10.98 19.84 16.83
N ALA A 548 11.94 20.70 17.19
CA ALA A 548 13.06 21.05 16.30
C ALA A 548 13.97 19.82 16.06
N ALA A 549 14.20 19.01 17.08
CA ALA A 549 14.96 17.78 16.98
C ALA A 549 14.24 16.76 16.05
N PHE A 550 12.94 16.57 16.20
CA PHE A 550 12.14 15.72 15.33
C PHE A 550 12.14 16.19 13.87
N LEU A 551 11.99 17.48 13.62
CA LEU A 551 12.05 18.05 12.27
C LEU A 551 13.43 17.86 11.62
N SER A 552 14.50 17.95 12.40
CA SER A 552 15.86 17.69 11.93
C SER A 552 16.04 16.21 11.59
N HIS A 553 15.56 15.31 12.45
CA HIS A 553 15.56 13.87 12.22
C HIS A 553 14.78 13.52 10.92
N ALA A 554 13.55 14.03 10.77
CA ALA A 554 12.74 13.80 9.58
C ALA A 554 13.40 14.32 8.29
N ALA A 555 14.12 15.47 8.36
CA ALA A 555 14.84 16.02 7.23
C ALA A 555 16.06 15.16 6.84
N LEU A 556 16.81 14.63 7.83
CA LEU A 556 17.93 13.75 7.60
C LEU A 556 17.47 12.40 7.00
N GLU A 557 16.43 11.81 7.57
CA GLU A 557 15.86 10.54 7.06
C GLU A 557 15.30 10.71 5.64
N ALA A 558 14.76 11.87 5.28
CA ALA A 558 14.35 12.18 3.92
C ALA A 558 15.54 12.42 2.96
N GLY A 559 16.67 12.95 3.46
CA GLY A 559 17.81 13.42 2.65
C GLY A 559 18.93 12.41 2.40
N ASP A 560 19.29 11.64 3.42
CA ASP A 560 20.55 10.89 3.47
C ASP A 560 20.43 9.49 2.99
N ASN A 561 20.59 8.77 2.20
CA ASN A 561 20.57 7.37 1.74
C ASN A 561 19.65 7.09 0.54
N GLN A 562 19.40 8.10 -0.31
CA GLN A 562 18.94 7.75 -1.65
C GLN A 562 20.02 6.95 -2.37
N ALA A 563 19.78 5.66 -2.57
CA ALA A 563 20.52 4.92 -3.55
C ALA A 563 20.42 5.67 -4.88
N GLN A 564 21.52 6.21 -5.36
CA GLN A 564 21.59 6.84 -6.68
C GLN A 564 21.15 5.82 -7.73
N GLN A 565 20.62 6.29 -8.84
CA GLN A 565 20.17 5.41 -9.91
C GLN A 565 21.32 4.46 -10.32
N GLY A 566 21.18 3.15 -10.02
CA GLY A 566 22.22 2.14 -10.23
C GLY A 566 22.95 1.67 -8.98
N GLN A 567 22.74 2.29 -7.81
CA GLN A 567 23.34 1.85 -6.55
C GLN A 567 22.70 0.54 -6.06
N ASP A 568 23.51 -0.34 -5.45
CA ASP A 568 23.05 -1.58 -4.82
C ASP A 568 22.34 -1.26 -3.50
N ALA A 569 21.01 -1.47 -3.46
CA ALA A 569 20.14 -1.09 -2.34
C ALA A 569 19.05 -2.13 -2.09
N VAL A 570 18.63 -2.30 -0.83
CA VAL A 570 17.50 -3.16 -0.43
C VAL A 570 16.20 -2.58 -1.00
N GLN A 571 15.31 -3.44 -1.49
CA GLN A 571 14.06 -3.03 -2.14
C GLN A 571 12.89 -3.14 -1.17
N LEU A 572 12.24 -2.02 -0.86
CA LEU A 572 11.06 -1.94 -0.03
C LEU A 572 9.84 -1.65 -0.92
N MET A 573 8.76 -2.42 -0.78
CA MET A 573 7.57 -2.22 -1.60
C MET A 573 6.33 -2.91 -1.03
N THR A 574 5.16 -2.46 -1.47
CA THR A 574 3.94 -3.21 -1.24
C THR A 574 3.94 -4.51 -2.06
N VAL A 575 3.21 -5.53 -1.59
CA VAL A 575 3.07 -6.79 -2.33
C VAL A 575 2.52 -6.58 -3.74
N HIS A 576 1.58 -5.63 -3.92
CA HIS A 576 1.05 -5.28 -5.25
C HIS A 576 2.14 -4.76 -6.20
N ALA A 577 3.05 -3.93 -5.71
CA ALA A 577 4.15 -3.40 -6.50
C ALA A 577 5.21 -4.46 -6.86
N ALA A 578 5.26 -5.56 -6.10
CA ALA A 578 6.18 -6.67 -6.34
C ALA A 578 5.75 -7.59 -7.49
N LYS A 579 4.51 -7.47 -8.00
CA LYS A 579 4.05 -8.27 -9.15
C LYS A 579 4.95 -8.04 -10.37
N GLY A 580 5.43 -9.13 -10.97
CA GLY A 580 6.37 -9.10 -12.10
C GLY A 580 7.84 -8.97 -11.71
N LEU A 581 8.16 -8.75 -10.42
CA LEU A 581 9.54 -8.73 -9.91
C LEU A 581 9.93 -10.07 -9.28
N GLU A 582 11.23 -10.24 -8.97
CA GLU A 582 11.77 -11.44 -8.32
C GLU A 582 13.08 -11.12 -7.63
N PHE A 583 13.35 -11.76 -6.48
CA PHE A 583 14.50 -11.46 -5.63
C PHE A 583 15.05 -12.76 -5.02
N ASP A 584 16.35 -12.79 -4.69
CA ASP A 584 16.97 -13.96 -4.08
C ASP A 584 16.45 -14.20 -2.65
N ALA A 585 16.28 -13.12 -1.88
CA ALA A 585 15.71 -13.18 -0.55
C ALA A 585 14.49 -12.22 -0.43
N VAL A 586 13.39 -12.73 0.10
CA VAL A 586 12.15 -11.96 0.28
C VAL A 586 11.70 -12.06 1.73
N PHE A 587 11.43 -10.91 2.33
CA PHE A 587 10.79 -10.76 3.64
C PHE A 587 9.33 -10.34 3.43
N ILE A 588 8.38 -11.13 3.91
CA ILE A 588 6.94 -10.76 3.98
C ILE A 588 6.66 -10.37 5.41
N THR A 589 6.30 -9.10 5.65
CA THR A 589 6.19 -8.52 6.99
C THR A 589 4.74 -8.32 7.41
N GLY A 590 4.48 -8.43 8.72
CA GLY A 590 3.17 -8.18 9.28
C GLY A 590 2.12 -9.21 8.87
N LEU A 591 2.45 -10.49 8.87
CA LEU A 591 1.50 -11.55 8.52
C LEU A 591 0.53 -11.82 9.69
N GLU A 592 -0.41 -10.88 9.87
CA GLU A 592 -1.34 -10.77 11.01
C GLU A 592 -2.79 -10.59 10.51
N GLU A 593 -3.76 -11.16 11.24
CA GLU A 593 -5.18 -10.95 10.97
C GLU A 593 -5.55 -9.46 11.06
N GLY A 594 -6.31 -8.99 10.07
CA GLY A 594 -6.71 -7.59 9.93
C GLY A 594 -5.70 -6.73 9.19
N LEU A 595 -4.43 -7.17 9.06
CA LEU A 595 -3.39 -6.51 8.29
C LEU A 595 -3.09 -7.26 6.98
N PHE A 596 -2.80 -8.54 7.07
CA PHE A 596 -2.64 -9.45 5.93
C PHE A 596 -3.15 -10.86 6.29
N PRO A 597 -4.42 -11.20 5.93
CA PRO A 597 -5.37 -10.47 5.07
C PRO A 597 -5.89 -9.17 5.68
N HIS A 598 -6.18 -8.18 4.81
CA HIS A 598 -6.67 -6.87 5.24
C HIS A 598 -8.14 -6.96 5.69
N GLU A 599 -8.49 -6.32 6.83
CA GLU A 599 -9.81 -6.43 7.45
C GLU A 599 -10.98 -6.06 6.50
N ASN A 600 -10.83 -4.98 5.72
CA ASN A 600 -11.86 -4.54 4.78
C ASN A 600 -12.08 -5.54 3.64
N SER A 601 -11.00 -6.14 3.13
CA SER A 601 -11.08 -7.13 2.05
C SER A 601 -11.79 -8.41 2.50
N VAL A 602 -11.59 -8.85 3.75
CA VAL A 602 -12.24 -10.05 4.29
C VAL A 602 -13.76 -9.92 4.39
N LEU A 603 -14.27 -8.68 4.50
CA LEU A 603 -15.73 -8.42 4.55
C LEU A 603 -16.41 -8.54 3.17
N GLU A 604 -15.67 -8.53 2.09
CA GLU A 604 -16.17 -8.67 0.73
C GLU A 604 -16.28 -10.16 0.33
N ALA A 605 -17.28 -10.51 -0.47
CA ALA A 605 -17.60 -11.91 -0.80
C ALA A 605 -16.42 -12.68 -1.44
N SER A 606 -15.57 -12.03 -2.23
CA SER A 606 -14.39 -12.61 -2.88
C SER A 606 -13.07 -12.07 -2.33
N GLY A 607 -13.12 -11.17 -1.35
CA GLY A 607 -11.95 -10.42 -0.91
C GLY A 607 -10.89 -11.29 -0.24
N LEU A 608 -11.29 -12.31 0.54
CA LEU A 608 -10.34 -13.25 1.12
C LEU A 608 -9.58 -14.06 0.06
N GLU A 609 -10.24 -14.45 -1.02
CA GLU A 609 -9.57 -15.15 -2.12
C GLU A 609 -8.59 -14.23 -2.87
N GLU A 610 -8.92 -12.94 -3.00
CA GLU A 610 -8.00 -11.95 -3.58
C GLU A 610 -6.79 -11.71 -2.67
N GLU A 611 -6.98 -11.57 -1.36
CA GLU A 611 -5.89 -11.48 -0.38
C GLU A 611 -4.99 -12.74 -0.40
N ARG A 612 -5.57 -13.92 -0.60
CA ARG A 612 -4.81 -15.16 -0.74
C ARG A 612 -4.00 -15.19 -2.04
N ARG A 613 -4.54 -14.68 -3.16
CA ARG A 613 -3.77 -14.48 -4.40
C ARG A 613 -2.64 -13.47 -4.18
N LEU A 614 -2.89 -12.44 -3.40
CA LEU A 614 -1.86 -11.47 -3.06
C LEU A 614 -0.72 -12.10 -2.24
N MET A 615 -1.04 -12.94 -1.26
CA MET A 615 -0.03 -13.70 -0.50
C MET A 615 0.71 -14.71 -1.39
N TYR A 616 0.01 -15.40 -2.30
CA TYR A 616 0.65 -16.26 -3.32
C TYR A 616 1.63 -15.47 -4.20
N VAL A 617 1.26 -14.25 -4.62
CA VAL A 617 2.18 -13.37 -5.35
C VAL A 617 3.40 -13.06 -4.49
N ALA A 618 3.24 -12.70 -3.22
CA ALA A 618 4.34 -12.39 -2.31
C ALA A 618 5.33 -13.55 -2.17
N ILE A 619 4.83 -14.77 -1.90
CA ILE A 619 5.63 -15.99 -1.76
C ILE A 619 6.42 -16.26 -3.04
N THR A 620 5.77 -16.19 -4.20
CA THR A 620 6.38 -16.50 -5.50
C THR A 620 7.36 -15.44 -6.02
N ARG A 621 7.62 -14.37 -5.25
CA ARG A 621 8.69 -13.40 -5.58
C ARG A 621 10.06 -13.89 -5.14
N ALA A 622 10.13 -14.83 -4.18
CA ALA A 622 11.38 -15.37 -3.68
C ALA A 622 11.96 -16.42 -4.64
N ARG A 623 13.27 -16.31 -4.89
CA ARG A 623 14.04 -17.32 -5.64
C ARG A 623 14.61 -18.35 -4.69
N GLN A 624 15.35 -17.93 -3.65
CA GLN A 624 16.15 -18.80 -2.81
C GLN A 624 15.67 -18.89 -1.37
N ARG A 625 15.39 -17.74 -0.75
CA ARG A 625 15.02 -17.63 0.67
C ARG A 625 13.75 -16.82 0.87
N LEU A 626 12.85 -17.37 1.65
CA LEU A 626 11.61 -16.69 2.04
C LEU A 626 11.54 -16.59 3.56
N TYR A 627 11.30 -15.38 4.02
CA TYR A 627 11.10 -15.04 5.42
C TYR A 627 9.69 -14.50 5.60
N ILE A 628 9.00 -14.95 6.63
CA ILE A 628 7.70 -14.45 7.04
C ILE A 628 7.84 -13.94 8.47
N SER A 629 7.45 -12.70 8.70
CA SER A 629 7.51 -12.10 10.03
C SER A 629 6.15 -11.58 10.48
N LEU A 630 5.94 -11.59 11.79
CA LEU A 630 4.75 -11.08 12.45
C LEU A 630 5.10 -10.55 13.85
N ALA A 631 4.28 -9.61 14.34
CA ALA A 631 4.43 -9.03 15.66
C ALA A 631 3.20 -9.36 16.54
N GLN A 632 3.43 -9.59 17.85
CA GLN A 632 2.34 -9.80 18.83
C GLN A 632 1.58 -8.51 19.14
N SER A 633 2.28 -7.37 19.04
CA SER A 633 1.69 -6.04 19.15
C SER A 633 2.26 -5.13 18.08
N ARG A 634 1.40 -4.31 17.52
CA ARG A 634 1.75 -3.35 16.48
C ARG A 634 1.12 -2.01 16.79
N MET A 635 1.87 -0.93 16.59
CA MET A 635 1.33 0.40 16.70
C MET A 635 0.73 0.79 15.36
N LEU A 636 -0.60 0.86 15.30
CA LEU A 636 -1.37 1.30 14.13
C LEU A 636 -2.28 2.45 14.54
N HIS A 637 -2.26 3.53 13.78
CA HIS A 637 -3.10 4.73 14.01
C HIS A 637 -2.95 5.33 15.42
N GLY A 638 -1.72 5.35 15.95
CA GLY A 638 -1.44 5.88 17.29
C GLY A 638 -1.93 4.99 18.45
N GLN A 639 -2.41 3.77 18.16
CA GLN A 639 -2.90 2.82 19.15
C GLN A 639 -2.15 1.51 19.05
N THR A 640 -1.70 0.97 20.18
CA THR A 640 -1.14 -0.38 20.26
C THR A 640 -2.26 -1.40 20.08
N ARG A 641 -2.22 -2.18 19.02
CA ARG A 641 -3.12 -3.31 18.78
C ARG A 641 -2.39 -4.61 19.01
N TYR A 642 -3.03 -5.52 19.74
CA TYR A 642 -2.56 -6.89 19.85
C TYR A 642 -2.98 -7.66 18.61
N ALA A 643 -2.01 -8.22 17.92
CA ALA A 643 -2.21 -8.92 16.67
C ALA A 643 -2.39 -10.43 16.91
N MET A 644 -3.22 -11.03 16.09
CA MET A 644 -3.30 -12.49 15.94
C MET A 644 -2.56 -12.94 14.69
N ARG A 645 -1.99 -14.14 14.74
CA ARG A 645 -1.36 -14.74 13.56
C ARG A 645 -2.36 -14.81 12.40
N SER A 646 -1.88 -14.48 11.20
CA SER A 646 -2.65 -14.61 9.99
C SER A 646 -3.07 -16.07 9.76
N ARG A 647 -4.32 -16.29 9.35
CA ARG A 647 -4.82 -17.59 8.89
C ARG A 647 -3.99 -18.18 7.75
N PHE A 648 -3.35 -17.36 6.95
CA PHE A 648 -2.49 -17.82 5.86
C PHE A 648 -1.30 -18.64 6.32
N LEU A 649 -0.82 -18.43 7.56
CA LEU A 649 0.20 -19.29 8.15
C LEU A 649 -0.31 -20.70 8.48
N GLU A 650 -1.60 -20.83 8.82
CA GLU A 650 -2.24 -22.12 9.10
C GLU A 650 -2.57 -22.89 7.83
N GLU A 651 -2.68 -22.20 6.70
CA GLU A 651 -2.91 -22.76 5.37
C GLU A 651 -1.63 -23.34 4.73
N ILE A 652 -0.45 -23.08 5.32
CA ILE A 652 0.84 -23.62 4.87
C ILE A 652 1.23 -24.80 5.77
N PRO A 653 1.49 -26.00 5.21
CA PRO A 653 1.89 -27.17 5.99
C PRO A 653 3.18 -26.93 6.78
N GLU A 654 3.23 -27.39 8.03
CA GLU A 654 4.37 -27.18 8.94
C GLU A 654 5.69 -27.72 8.41
N GLN A 655 5.67 -28.77 7.61
CA GLN A 655 6.85 -29.35 6.99
C GLN A 655 7.63 -28.40 6.09
N HIS A 656 6.97 -27.37 5.55
CA HIS A 656 7.59 -26.34 4.70
C HIS A 656 8.03 -25.11 5.50
N LEU A 657 7.71 -25.05 6.80
CA LEU A 657 8.00 -23.93 7.68
C LEU A 657 9.10 -24.24 8.69
N LYS A 658 10.01 -23.31 8.89
CA LYS A 658 11.03 -23.32 9.94
C LYS A 658 10.81 -22.15 10.89
N TRP A 659 10.21 -22.42 12.05
CA TRP A 659 10.04 -21.42 13.08
C TRP A 659 11.37 -21.08 13.74
N LEU A 660 11.71 -19.79 13.77
CA LEU A 660 12.93 -19.25 14.37
C LEU A 660 12.67 -18.75 15.82
N SER A 661 11.42 -18.45 16.17
CA SER A 661 10.96 -18.15 17.53
C SER A 661 10.22 -19.34 18.12
N PRO A 662 10.25 -19.56 19.45
CA PRO A 662 9.41 -20.56 20.09
C PRO A 662 7.94 -20.29 19.74
N LYS A 663 7.22 -21.34 19.29
CA LYS A 663 5.76 -21.21 19.13
C LYS A 663 5.14 -20.86 20.50
N ALA A 664 4.74 -19.63 20.70
CA ALA A 664 3.94 -19.26 21.85
C ALA A 664 2.53 -19.83 21.65
N GLY A 665 2.30 -21.05 22.14
CA GLY A 665 0.99 -21.65 22.03
C GLY A 665 0.98 -23.10 22.48
N LEU A 666 0.18 -23.40 23.50
CA LEU A 666 -0.11 -24.70 24.07
C LEU A 666 1.10 -25.36 24.77
N ALA A 667 1.39 -24.89 25.98
CA ALA A 667 2.00 -25.75 26.99
C ALA A 667 1.08 -26.97 27.15
N GLN A 668 1.33 -28.03 26.41
CA GLN A 668 0.89 -29.35 26.74
C GLN A 668 1.57 -29.67 28.08
N VAL A 669 0.76 -29.70 29.13
CA VAL A 669 1.07 -30.40 30.37
C VAL A 669 1.18 -31.89 30.02
N GLY A 670 2.36 -32.33 29.65
CA GLY A 670 2.71 -33.70 29.41
C GLY A 670 4.08 -33.93 29.98
N GLY A 671 4.11 -34.33 31.25
CA GLY A 671 5.32 -34.76 31.92
C GLY A 671 5.88 -36.00 31.29
N THR A 672 7.17 -35.97 30.93
CA THR A 672 8.06 -37.12 31.00
C THR A 672 9.42 -36.63 31.48
N GLY A 673 9.79 -37.06 32.63
CA GLY A 673 11.09 -36.80 33.22
C GLY A 673 12.21 -37.44 32.46
N ALA A 674 13.31 -36.73 32.32
CA ALA A 674 14.63 -37.32 32.14
C ALA A 674 15.58 -36.54 33.03
N GLY A 675 16.07 -37.21 34.02
CA GLY A 675 16.99 -36.72 35.02
C GLY A 675 18.37 -36.42 34.49
N TRP A 676 18.97 -35.42 35.06
CA TRP A 676 20.43 -35.34 35.17
C TRP A 676 20.79 -35.24 36.65
N GLY A 677 21.53 -36.29 37.09
CA GLY A 677 22.01 -36.43 38.43
C GLY A 677 23.24 -35.59 38.72
N GLY A 678 23.41 -35.30 39.96
CA GLY A 678 24.69 -34.84 40.51
C GLY A 678 24.58 -34.22 41.88
N GLY A 679 24.72 -35.04 42.95
CA GLY A 679 25.52 -34.70 44.12
C GLY A 679 24.90 -33.99 45.34
N ASN A 680 24.28 -34.75 46.18
CA ASN A 680 24.67 -35.05 47.58
C ASN A 680 24.37 -34.05 48.75
N ARG A 681 23.70 -34.66 49.77
CA ARG A 681 23.71 -34.48 51.24
C ARG A 681 22.79 -33.43 51.91
N GLY A 682 21.86 -33.98 52.63
CA GLY A 682 21.70 -33.69 54.03
C GLY A 682 20.26 -33.57 54.55
N ASP A 683 19.73 -34.65 55.08
CA ASP A 683 18.86 -34.80 56.27
C ASP A 683 17.54 -34.01 56.45
N ALA A 684 16.48 -34.74 56.41
CA ALA A 684 15.61 -35.21 57.48
C ALA A 684 14.32 -34.43 57.79
N PHE A 685 13.26 -35.27 57.97
CA PHE A 685 11.95 -35.07 58.62
C PHE A 685 10.81 -34.42 57.79
N GLY A 686 10.02 -35.19 57.14
CA GLY A 686 8.77 -35.84 57.48
C GLY A 686 7.54 -34.98 57.68
N ARG A 687 6.62 -35.06 56.61
CA ARG A 687 5.17 -35.24 56.82
C ARG A 687 4.43 -35.42 55.56
N LYS A 688 3.51 -36.38 55.54
CA LYS A 688 2.69 -36.84 54.40
C LYS A 688 1.63 -35.84 53.97
N PRO A 689 1.11 -36.02 52.70
CA PRO A 689 0.25 -35.07 52.01
C PRO A 689 -1.22 -35.25 52.33
N THR A 690 -1.99 -34.18 52.27
CA THR A 690 -3.42 -34.22 52.12
C THR A 690 -3.81 -33.59 50.76
N ASN A 691 -4.45 -34.41 49.94
CA ASN A 691 -5.16 -34.02 48.73
C ASN A 691 -6.25 -33.00 49.04
N THR A 692 -6.22 -31.87 48.38
CA THR A 692 -7.43 -31.05 48.14
C THR A 692 -7.39 -30.47 46.77
N ILE A 693 -8.39 -30.88 46.01
CA ILE A 693 -8.73 -30.36 44.68
C ILE A 693 -9.18 -28.92 44.84
N ALA A 694 -8.50 -27.97 44.20
CA ALA A 694 -8.95 -26.58 44.12
C ALA A 694 -9.62 -26.32 42.80
N PRO A 695 -10.75 -25.59 42.78
CA PRO A 695 -11.53 -25.36 41.57
C PRO A 695 -10.93 -24.24 40.73
N ARG A 696 -11.17 -24.34 39.40
CA ARG A 696 -10.94 -23.36 38.35
C ARG A 696 -11.33 -21.95 38.84
N GLN A 697 -10.37 -21.05 38.96
CA GLN A 697 -10.64 -19.64 39.22
C GLN A 697 -11.19 -18.97 37.94
N ALA A 698 -12.42 -18.49 38.03
CA ALA A 698 -13.01 -17.50 37.17
C ALA A 698 -12.18 -16.21 37.26
N ARG A 699 -12.09 -15.49 36.14
CA ARG A 699 -11.51 -14.15 36.08
C ARG A 699 -12.14 -13.28 37.14
N SER A 700 -11.38 -12.86 38.14
CA SER A 700 -11.80 -11.91 39.15
C SER A 700 -11.91 -10.53 38.49
N VAL A 701 -13.11 -10.02 38.40
CA VAL A 701 -13.34 -8.59 38.19
C VAL A 701 -12.82 -7.90 39.43
N THR A 702 -11.70 -7.21 39.31
CA THR A 702 -11.14 -6.43 40.41
C THR A 702 -12.07 -5.25 40.69
N THR A 703 -12.70 -5.22 41.86
CA THR A 703 -13.62 -4.14 42.26
C THR A 703 -12.89 -2.85 42.66
N GLY A 704 -11.56 -2.86 42.71
CA GLY A 704 -10.74 -1.68 42.99
C GLY A 704 -9.28 -1.90 42.71
N VAL A 705 -8.57 -0.86 42.22
CA VAL A 705 -7.13 -0.85 41.92
C VAL A 705 -6.51 0.38 42.59
N THR A 706 -5.31 0.19 43.17
CA THR A 706 -4.52 1.29 43.76
C THR A 706 -3.37 1.64 42.83
N VAL A 707 -3.25 2.91 42.47
CA VAL A 707 -2.19 3.47 41.65
C VAL A 707 -1.59 4.67 42.38
N GLY A 708 -0.35 4.59 42.79
CA GLY A 708 0.25 5.58 43.69
C GLY A 708 -0.55 5.66 45.00
N ASP A 709 -0.90 6.88 45.42
CA ASP A 709 -1.68 7.14 46.66
C ASP A 709 -3.20 7.16 46.42
N LYS A 710 -3.66 6.94 45.18
CA LYS A 710 -5.10 6.99 44.81
C LYS A 710 -5.66 5.57 44.62
N GLN A 711 -6.83 5.33 45.20
CA GLN A 711 -7.57 4.07 45.01
C GLN A 711 -8.79 4.33 44.13
N TYR A 712 -8.87 3.59 43.01
CA TYR A 712 -9.95 3.64 42.06
C TYR A 712 -10.87 2.42 42.20
N ARG A 713 -12.21 2.65 42.09
CA ARG A 713 -13.22 1.58 42.22
C ARG A 713 -14.24 1.70 41.08
N VAL A 714 -14.76 0.56 40.62
CA VAL A 714 -15.88 0.52 39.68
C VAL A 714 -17.09 1.21 40.31
N GLY A 715 -17.76 2.08 39.55
CA GLY A 715 -18.86 2.93 40.05
C GLY A 715 -18.44 4.29 40.60
N GLN A 716 -17.15 4.59 40.70
CA GLN A 716 -16.63 5.83 41.22
C GLN A 716 -16.69 6.95 40.20
N GLY A 717 -17.15 8.14 40.63
CA GLY A 717 -17.12 9.37 39.79
C GLY A 717 -15.69 9.91 39.71
N VAL A 718 -15.29 10.29 38.50
CA VAL A 718 -13.98 10.87 38.22
C VAL A 718 -14.12 12.04 37.26
N HIS A 719 -13.20 12.99 37.37
CA HIS A 719 -13.09 14.11 36.44
C HIS A 719 -11.75 14.06 35.72
N HIS A 720 -11.79 14.17 34.39
CA HIS A 720 -10.62 14.26 33.54
C HIS A 720 -10.58 15.62 32.86
N ALA A 721 -9.44 16.31 32.86
CA ALA A 721 -9.30 17.69 32.35
C ALA A 721 -9.81 17.86 30.89
N ARG A 722 -9.69 16.82 30.07
CA ARG A 722 -10.09 16.83 28.63
C ARG A 722 -11.49 16.25 28.39
N PHE A 723 -11.93 15.27 29.19
CA PHE A 723 -13.16 14.50 28.92
C PHE A 723 -14.30 14.84 29.88
N GLY A 724 -14.05 15.72 30.87
CA GLY A 724 -15.04 16.13 31.85
C GLY A 724 -15.36 15.06 32.90
N GLU A 725 -16.58 15.07 33.42
CA GLU A 725 -17.06 14.14 34.43
C GLU A 725 -17.43 12.79 33.80
N GLY A 726 -17.02 11.70 34.45
CA GLY A 726 -17.34 10.34 34.07
C GLY A 726 -17.39 9.38 35.24
N THR A 727 -17.89 8.17 35.01
CA THR A 727 -17.98 7.10 36.01
C THR A 727 -17.16 5.90 35.54
N ILE A 728 -16.35 5.33 36.42
CA ILE A 728 -15.56 4.13 36.15
C ILE A 728 -16.52 2.94 36.00
N ILE A 729 -16.56 2.31 34.83
CA ILE A 729 -17.40 1.15 34.52
C ILE A 729 -16.61 -0.17 34.52
N GLY A 730 -15.28 -0.13 34.42
CA GLY A 730 -14.42 -1.28 34.43
C GLY A 730 -13.01 -0.96 34.91
N LEU A 731 -12.34 -1.91 35.54
CA LEU A 731 -10.93 -1.81 35.94
C LEU A 731 -10.19 -3.08 35.54
N SER A 732 -8.99 -2.91 34.97
CA SER A 732 -8.12 -4.02 34.53
C SER A 732 -6.65 -3.69 34.84
N GLY A 733 -5.82 -4.72 34.99
CA GLY A 733 -4.41 -4.55 35.40
C GLY A 733 -4.18 -4.25 36.86
N ALA A 734 -2.93 -4.01 37.24
CA ALA A 734 -2.53 -3.70 38.64
C ALA A 734 -1.33 -2.74 38.65
N GLY A 735 -1.21 -1.90 39.67
CA GLY A 735 -0.10 -0.95 39.82
C GLY A 735 -0.11 0.12 38.71
N GLN A 736 1.05 0.50 38.18
CA GLN A 736 1.17 1.55 37.15
C GLN A 736 0.57 1.17 35.79
N ASP A 737 0.42 -0.13 35.51
CA ASP A 737 -0.19 -0.64 34.28
C ASP A 737 -1.71 -0.79 34.35
N ALA A 738 -2.32 -0.33 35.46
CA ALA A 738 -3.77 -0.39 35.65
C ALA A 738 -4.52 0.53 34.68
N GLN A 739 -5.61 0.04 34.12
CA GLN A 739 -6.47 0.75 33.21
C GLN A 739 -7.90 0.85 33.76
N ALA A 740 -8.54 2.00 33.55
CA ALA A 740 -9.94 2.22 33.86
C ALA A 740 -10.75 2.49 32.59
N GLU A 741 -11.83 1.75 32.42
CA GLU A 741 -12.86 2.08 31.44
C GLU A 741 -13.85 3.04 32.10
N ILE A 742 -13.98 4.23 31.55
CA ILE A 742 -14.75 5.35 32.14
C ILE A 742 -15.81 5.79 31.14
N GLN A 743 -17.05 5.82 31.59
CA GLN A 743 -18.18 6.39 30.86
C GLN A 743 -18.25 7.89 31.15
N PHE A 744 -17.79 8.72 30.22
CA PHE A 744 -17.90 10.17 30.31
C PHE A 744 -19.25 10.67 29.79
N ARG A 745 -19.76 11.79 30.35
CA ARG A 745 -21.07 12.34 29.98
C ARG A 745 -21.16 12.80 28.54
N ASP A 746 -20.12 13.46 28.04
CA ASP A 746 -20.15 14.15 26.73
C ASP A 746 -19.46 13.38 25.61
N VAL A 747 -18.53 12.43 25.90
CA VAL A 747 -17.69 11.75 24.91
C VAL A 747 -17.79 10.22 24.92
N GLY A 748 -18.71 9.64 25.70
CA GLY A 748 -18.93 8.20 25.78
C GLY A 748 -17.86 7.43 26.55
N ALA A 749 -17.77 6.11 26.34
CA ALA A 749 -16.81 5.25 27.03
C ALA A 749 -15.39 5.46 26.49
N LYS A 750 -14.41 5.58 27.41
CA LYS A 750 -12.98 5.67 27.14
C LYS A 750 -12.19 4.81 28.10
N THR A 751 -11.18 4.13 27.62
CA THR A 751 -10.22 3.40 28.44
C THR A 751 -8.98 4.25 28.67
N LEU A 752 -8.65 4.53 29.93
CA LEU A 752 -7.52 5.35 30.32
C LEU A 752 -6.55 4.55 31.22
N ALA A 753 -5.24 4.69 30.98
CA ALA A 753 -4.20 4.12 31.82
C ALA A 753 -4.09 4.96 33.11
N LEU A 754 -4.37 4.37 34.26
CA LEU A 754 -4.45 5.07 35.55
C LEU A 754 -3.10 5.60 36.04
N GLY A 755 -1.99 5.00 35.60
CA GLY A 755 -0.64 5.48 35.90
C GLY A 755 -0.28 6.80 35.21
N ILE A 756 -0.96 7.13 34.10
CA ILE A 756 -0.66 8.30 33.25
C ILE A 756 -1.81 9.31 33.30
N ALA A 757 -3.05 8.84 33.36
CA ALA A 757 -4.23 9.69 33.35
C ALA A 757 -4.35 10.48 34.66
N LYS A 758 -4.31 11.82 34.57
CA LYS A 758 -4.57 12.72 35.72
C LYS A 758 -6.09 12.74 35.96
N LEU A 759 -6.56 11.76 36.74
CA LEU A 759 -7.96 11.68 37.17
C LEU A 759 -8.13 12.23 38.57
N ASP A 760 -9.08 13.17 38.73
CA ASP A 760 -9.50 13.62 40.04
C ASP A 760 -10.77 12.88 40.47
N ILE A 761 -10.75 12.35 41.66
CA ILE A 761 -11.88 11.60 42.21
C ILE A 761 -12.94 12.64 42.67
N VAL A 762 -14.11 12.55 42.06
CA VAL A 762 -15.27 13.35 42.48
C VAL A 762 -15.94 12.64 43.63
N GLN A 763 -15.83 13.19 44.84
CA GLN A 763 -16.57 12.68 45.99
C GLN A 763 -18.08 13.00 45.76
N GLY A 764 -18.85 11.93 45.52
CA GLY A 764 -20.30 11.98 45.51
C GLY A 764 -20.86 11.71 46.89
#